data_3b5b74d1c89eea94f6ed0eb71e0f2262
#
_entry.id   3b5b74d1c89eea94f6ed0eb71e0f2262
#
_cell.length_a   1.000
_cell.length_b   1.000
_cell.length_c   1.000
_cell.angle_alpha   90.00
_cell.angle_beta   90.00
_cell.angle_gamma   90.00
#
_symmetry.space_group_name_H-M   'P 1'
#
loop_
_entity.id
_entity.type
_entity.pdbx_description
1 polymer ?
#
loop_
_entity_poly.entity_id
_entity_poly.type
_entity_poly.pdbx_seq_one_letter_code
_entity_poly.pdbx_strand_id
1 'polypeptide(L)'
;MNFSEVDLAAFHRAPSEKQVFESRTSVASDDSDVAKNALRISTVIEIGEISYLCEGTPFHSLRLPGSSFLKPLASFAIPEGPITSRSLRKVIEQDLQDDDVLCSSFMTSVMIITPDTSLDSETLKLLTSFGCKKLFLTNTNFGKGPFFYSCDGIFKAFRLYPDTHDAFVTSVIPSPSDKNTYQCISASAYGHRTRCVAVPSRHYFKRTEELPLAGLRLSVKDVFHLRGVVTTNGNRAYESLYGEQGVSSAAVQTAIDKGAVIVGKATTVEFAGAQEVEGDWADFRYPKNPRADGYLRATGSSVGSACGMATYSWLDGSLGSDCGGSIRDPAVAFGVPGFRASHDGLQEQNTSVPCPRFQRTGYLTRDIKMLYDLTRHAIRLPFADEESKRPKRVITITEYASGRADVDGLFTKIAERLAKWLDTELVRVSLEEVWERTKPIETDDGFFAHYAKTFMTIVRKDYFDSGAQFREDYHRKFDSAPFVAQTTRYLWGGGSVPHDEFLAALEEVKEHNEWFSNNNISEDTIMVIPRFSLDRRDEYLPDPWKREWMVWDSNLHASIGGFPNLMMPIGQLPFESEVSQRQEVFPVALAITGARGTDLSILRLVHDFLAEHGPATGVQVGRSAYPEDMVFDEGEIIEDIRMLPLDHSP
;
A
#
# COMPACT_ATOMS: atom_id res chain seq x y z
N MET A 1 37.84 -21.47 3.13
CA MET A 1 37.16 -20.36 3.82
C MET A 1 37.53 -20.49 5.30
N ASN A 2 38.24 -19.51 5.83
CA ASN A 2 38.69 -19.54 7.21
C ASN A 2 37.69 -18.80 8.08
N PHE A 3 37.12 -19.48 9.04
CA PHE A 3 36.40 -18.86 10.15
C PHE A 3 36.96 -19.44 11.46
N SER A 4 36.92 -18.65 12.52
CA SER A 4 37.23 -19.10 13.88
C SER A 4 35.94 -19.17 14.69
N GLU A 5 35.72 -20.29 15.36
CA GLU A 5 34.62 -20.48 16.31
C GLU A 5 35.13 -20.26 17.74
N VAL A 6 34.39 -19.52 18.54
CA VAL A 6 34.63 -19.34 19.96
C VAL A 6 33.37 -19.80 20.70
N ASP A 7 33.47 -20.88 21.46
CA ASP A 7 32.39 -21.34 22.33
C ASP A 7 32.39 -20.55 23.65
N LEU A 8 31.41 -19.66 23.79
CA LEU A 8 31.21 -18.87 25.00
C LEU A 8 30.37 -19.59 26.07
N ALA A 9 29.81 -20.78 25.75
CA ALA A 9 28.92 -21.53 26.63
C ALA A 9 29.65 -22.25 27.77
N ALA A 10 31.00 -22.27 27.77
CA ALA A 10 31.79 -22.84 28.88
C ALA A 10 31.58 -22.11 30.22
N PHE A 11 30.90 -20.97 30.23
CA PHE A 11 30.72 -20.13 31.40
C PHE A 11 29.39 -20.24 32.16
N HIS A 12 28.30 -20.82 31.58
CA HIS A 12 27.07 -21.05 32.34
C HIS A 12 26.13 -22.12 31.69
N ARG A 13 25.58 -23.02 32.52
CA ARG A 13 24.56 -24.02 32.14
C ARG A 13 23.18 -23.35 32.01
N ALA A 14 22.47 -23.63 30.92
CA ALA A 14 21.21 -23.01 30.54
C ALA A 14 19.98 -23.93 30.69
N PRO A 15 18.75 -23.38 30.74
CA PRO A 15 17.50 -24.17 30.72
C PRO A 15 16.91 -24.33 29.30
N SER A 16 16.23 -25.43 29.16
CA SER A 16 15.37 -26.09 28.16
C SER A 16 14.91 -25.36 26.88
N GLU A 17 15.11 -26.05 25.77
CA GLU A 17 14.59 -25.80 24.40
C GLU A 17 13.13 -26.23 24.28
N LYS A 18 12.30 -25.45 23.56
CA LYS A 18 10.95 -25.81 23.12
C LYS A 18 10.95 -26.26 21.65
N GLN A 19 10.05 -27.17 21.35
CA GLN A 19 9.97 -27.99 20.14
C GLN A 19 9.62 -27.23 18.86
N VAL A 20 10.20 -27.69 17.74
CA VAL A 20 9.97 -27.26 16.36
C VAL A 20 8.75 -28.01 15.81
N PHE A 21 7.84 -27.30 15.14
CA PHE A 21 6.74 -27.90 14.37
C PHE A 21 6.98 -27.75 12.87
N GLU A 22 6.96 -28.90 12.16
CA GLU A 22 7.01 -28.94 10.70
C GLU A 22 5.61 -28.74 10.12
N SER A 23 5.43 -27.75 9.23
CA SER A 23 4.25 -27.68 8.37
C SER A 23 4.59 -28.16 6.96
N ARG A 24 3.89 -29.19 6.50
CA ARG A 24 3.99 -29.67 5.11
C ARG A 24 2.96 -28.93 4.25
N THR A 25 3.42 -28.12 3.31
CA THR A 25 2.58 -27.63 2.21
C THR A 25 2.80 -28.54 1.01
N SER A 26 1.80 -29.37 0.68
CA SER A 26 1.76 -30.12 -0.57
C SER A 26 1.06 -29.30 -1.64
N VAL A 27 1.78 -28.89 -2.68
CA VAL A 27 1.18 -28.47 -3.95
C VAL A 27 1.22 -29.68 -4.86
N ALA A 28 0.05 -30.23 -5.20
CA ALA A 28 -0.06 -31.26 -6.22
C ALA A 28 -0.02 -30.58 -7.60
N SER A 29 1.05 -30.79 -8.36
CA SER A 29 1.07 -30.59 -9.81
C SER A 29 1.41 -31.95 -10.44
N ASP A 30 0.47 -32.50 -11.19
CA ASP A 30 0.71 -33.60 -12.11
C ASP A 30 1.52 -33.04 -13.30
N ASP A 31 2.78 -33.40 -13.39
CA ASP A 31 3.48 -33.74 -14.62
C ASP A 31 4.95 -34.09 -14.40
N SER A 32 5.45 -34.97 -15.25
CA SER A 32 6.61 -35.87 -15.18
C SER A 32 8.00 -35.23 -15.29
N ASP A 33 8.21 -33.96 -14.97
CA ASP A 33 9.51 -33.29 -14.85
C ASP A 33 9.93 -33.00 -13.39
N VAL A 34 9.25 -33.58 -12.42
CA VAL A 34 9.37 -33.34 -10.97
C VAL A 34 10.64 -33.91 -10.34
N ALA A 35 11.44 -34.69 -11.06
CA ALA A 35 12.62 -35.37 -10.48
C ALA A 35 13.84 -34.46 -10.20
N LYS A 36 13.77 -33.12 -10.48
CA LYS A 36 14.87 -32.17 -10.23
C LYS A 36 14.53 -31.05 -9.25
N ASN A 37 13.30 -30.90 -8.80
CA ASN A 37 12.93 -29.97 -7.73
C ASN A 37 12.68 -30.76 -6.44
N ALA A 38 13.72 -30.97 -5.64
CA ALA A 38 13.54 -31.42 -4.26
C ALA A 38 12.52 -30.46 -3.60
N LEU A 39 11.47 -31.03 -3.00
CA LEU A 39 10.45 -30.27 -2.25
C LEU A 39 11.16 -29.29 -1.31
N ARG A 40 11.05 -28.01 -1.60
CA ARG A 40 11.57 -26.92 -0.77
C ARG A 40 10.62 -26.76 0.40
N ILE A 41 10.91 -27.39 1.53
CA ILE A 41 10.11 -27.27 2.75
C ILE A 41 10.56 -26.01 3.46
N SER A 42 9.74 -24.97 3.39
CA SER A 42 9.88 -23.83 4.29
C SER A 42 9.41 -24.23 5.69
N THR A 43 10.18 -23.88 6.71
CA THR A 43 9.92 -24.28 8.10
C THR A 43 9.53 -23.06 8.92
N VAL A 44 8.46 -23.17 9.73
CA VAL A 44 8.12 -22.16 10.73
C VAL A 44 8.89 -22.45 12.01
N ILE A 45 9.60 -21.44 12.50
CA ILE A 45 10.44 -21.52 13.70
C ILE A 45 9.97 -20.46 14.69
N GLU A 46 9.82 -20.85 15.95
CA GLU A 46 9.52 -19.92 17.03
C GLU A 46 10.80 -19.55 17.79
N ILE A 47 10.98 -18.25 17.98
CA ILE A 47 12.04 -17.68 18.79
C ILE A 47 11.39 -16.74 19.82
N GLY A 48 11.32 -17.20 21.08
CA GLY A 48 10.54 -16.51 22.10
C GLY A 48 9.04 -16.59 21.76
N GLU A 49 8.40 -15.44 21.62
CA GLU A 49 6.98 -15.31 21.26
C GLU A 49 6.78 -14.94 19.77
N ILE A 50 7.86 -14.94 18.99
CA ILE A 50 7.84 -14.48 17.59
C ILE A 50 8.02 -15.69 16.67
N SER A 51 7.13 -15.82 15.69
CA SER A 51 7.23 -16.84 14.64
C SER A 51 7.95 -16.30 13.41
N TYR A 52 8.81 -17.14 12.83
CA TYR A 52 9.58 -16.85 11.63
C TYR A 52 9.40 -17.95 10.59
N LEU A 53 9.38 -17.55 9.33
CA LEU A 53 9.54 -18.47 8.21
C LEU A 53 11.03 -18.53 7.87
N CYS A 54 11.56 -19.77 7.78
CA CYS A 54 12.87 -20.06 7.24
C CYS A 54 12.69 -20.67 5.84
N GLU A 55 13.33 -20.12 4.83
CA GLU A 55 13.29 -20.70 3.47
C GLU A 55 13.92 -22.09 3.44
N GLY A 56 13.37 -22.99 2.63
CA GLY A 56 13.90 -24.35 2.46
C GLY A 56 15.22 -24.43 1.68
N THR A 57 15.71 -23.31 1.10
CA THR A 57 16.95 -23.25 0.33
C THR A 57 17.97 -22.35 1.01
N PRO A 58 19.23 -22.77 1.19
CA PRO A 58 20.26 -21.91 1.76
C PRO A 58 20.47 -20.65 0.92
N PHE A 59 20.44 -19.51 1.58
CA PHE A 59 20.85 -18.23 0.99
C PHE A 59 22.36 -18.20 0.71
N HIS A 60 23.15 -18.84 1.58
CA HIS A 60 24.59 -18.94 1.44
C HIS A 60 25.09 -20.33 1.86
N SER A 61 26.04 -20.87 1.10
CA SER A 61 26.58 -22.23 1.30
C SER A 61 27.61 -22.35 2.42
N LEU A 62 27.85 -21.30 3.21
CA LEU A 62 28.76 -21.34 4.36
C LEU A 62 28.21 -22.31 5.41
N ARG A 63 28.92 -23.38 5.66
CA ARG A 63 28.56 -24.38 6.66
C ARG A 63 29.21 -24.02 7.99
N LEU A 64 28.38 -23.79 8.99
CA LEU A 64 28.83 -23.54 10.36
C LEU A 64 28.82 -24.84 11.16
N PRO A 65 29.80 -25.05 12.07
CA PRO A 65 29.87 -26.27 12.83
C PRO A 65 28.69 -26.43 13.80
N GLY A 66 28.25 -27.64 13.97
CA GLY A 66 27.58 -28.10 15.17
C GLY A 66 26.06 -28.25 15.17
N SER A 67 25.31 -28.22 14.07
CA SER A 67 23.89 -28.53 14.16
C SER A 67 23.28 -29.07 12.87
N SER A 68 22.57 -30.21 12.99
CA SER A 68 21.59 -30.68 12.00
C SER A 68 20.27 -29.93 12.07
N PHE A 69 20.05 -29.13 13.13
CA PHE A 69 18.83 -28.33 13.34
C PHE A 69 19.12 -26.85 13.03
N LEU A 70 18.10 -26.14 12.55
CA LEU A 70 18.13 -24.71 12.32
C LEU A 70 18.29 -23.96 13.66
N LYS A 71 19.26 -23.05 13.72
CA LYS A 71 19.52 -22.18 14.88
C LYS A 71 19.53 -20.72 14.48
N PRO A 72 19.05 -19.80 15.36
CA PRO A 72 19.10 -18.37 15.08
C PRO A 72 20.53 -17.87 15.04
N LEU A 73 20.79 -16.91 14.13
CA LEU A 73 22.08 -16.26 13.91
C LEU A 73 21.86 -14.76 13.61
N ALA A 74 22.38 -13.89 14.48
CA ALA A 74 22.49 -12.48 14.17
C ALA A 74 23.82 -12.20 13.46
N SER A 75 23.79 -11.52 12.31
CA SER A 75 24.99 -11.15 11.56
C SER A 75 25.17 -9.63 11.53
N PHE A 76 26.37 -9.18 11.93
CA PHE A 76 26.76 -7.78 11.97
C PHE A 76 28.01 -7.55 11.13
N ALA A 77 28.02 -6.48 10.35
CA ALA A 77 29.19 -6.04 9.62
C ALA A 77 29.85 -4.87 10.38
N ILE A 78 31.11 -5.04 10.74
CA ILE A 78 31.88 -3.98 11.40
C ILE A 78 32.67 -3.23 10.32
N PRO A 79 32.57 -1.89 10.25
CA PRO A 79 33.41 -1.09 9.38
C PRO A 79 34.89 -1.33 9.64
N GLU A 80 35.75 -1.01 8.69
CA GLU A 80 37.21 -1.14 8.82
C GLU A 80 37.72 -0.47 10.09
N GLY A 81 38.57 -1.17 10.83
CA GLY A 81 39.18 -0.72 12.09
C GLY A 81 39.10 -1.76 13.20
N PRO A 82 39.76 -1.52 14.36
CA PRO A 82 39.75 -2.46 15.46
C PRO A 82 38.36 -2.57 16.09
N ILE A 83 37.95 -3.81 16.36
CA ILE A 83 36.69 -4.09 17.06
C ILE A 83 36.87 -3.78 18.54
N THR A 84 36.18 -2.78 19.02
CA THR A 84 36.09 -2.44 20.44
C THR A 84 34.71 -2.71 20.98
N SER A 85 34.59 -2.94 22.29
CA SER A 85 33.30 -3.11 22.97
C SER A 85 32.34 -1.93 22.69
N ARG A 86 32.86 -0.70 22.58
CA ARG A 86 32.09 0.51 22.28
C ARG A 86 31.58 0.53 20.86
N SER A 87 32.44 0.25 19.86
CA SER A 87 32.03 0.24 18.44
C SER A 87 31.02 -0.89 18.14
N LEU A 88 31.26 -2.08 18.70
CA LEU A 88 30.37 -3.22 18.54
C LEU A 88 29.01 -2.99 19.20
N ARG A 89 28.97 -2.44 20.42
CA ARG A 89 27.73 -2.08 21.12
C ARG A 89 26.87 -1.15 20.25
N LYS A 90 27.46 -0.09 19.71
CA LYS A 90 26.77 0.87 18.87
C LYS A 90 26.13 0.20 17.64
N VAL A 91 26.87 -0.70 16.97
CA VAL A 91 26.34 -1.42 15.78
C VAL A 91 25.20 -2.35 16.17
N ILE A 92 25.35 -3.13 17.26
CA ILE A 92 24.31 -4.07 17.71
C ILE A 92 23.02 -3.31 18.10
N GLU A 93 23.15 -2.28 18.93
CA GLU A 93 21.99 -1.50 19.40
C GLU A 93 21.29 -0.80 18.24
N GLN A 94 22.05 -0.22 17.29
CA GLN A 94 21.49 0.40 16.09
C GLN A 94 20.78 -0.61 15.18
N ASP A 95 21.42 -1.74 14.87
CA ASP A 95 20.83 -2.76 13.99
C ASP A 95 19.58 -3.41 14.62
N LEU A 96 19.53 -3.56 15.95
CA LEU A 96 18.34 -4.02 16.68
C LEU A 96 17.21 -2.97 16.70
N GLN A 97 17.54 -1.69 16.66
CA GLN A 97 16.56 -0.60 16.62
C GLN A 97 16.01 -0.38 15.21
N ASP A 98 16.86 -0.50 14.19
CA ASP A 98 16.52 -0.18 12.80
C ASP A 98 15.72 -1.28 12.08
N ASP A 99 15.67 -2.50 12.67
CA ASP A 99 14.98 -3.63 12.04
C ASP A 99 13.91 -4.24 12.95
N ASP A 100 12.72 -4.41 12.39
CA ASP A 100 11.56 -5.00 13.07
C ASP A 100 11.50 -6.54 12.96
N VAL A 101 12.46 -7.17 12.26
CA VAL A 101 12.60 -8.62 12.09
C VAL A 101 13.70 -9.19 12.98
N LEU A 102 14.86 -8.50 13.08
CA LEU A 102 15.93 -8.85 14.00
C LEU A 102 15.49 -8.55 15.44
N CYS A 103 15.57 -9.54 16.31
CA CYS A 103 15.30 -9.35 17.74
C CYS A 103 16.44 -9.89 18.59
N SER A 104 16.44 -9.54 19.88
CA SER A 104 17.48 -9.97 20.84
C SER A 104 17.65 -11.49 20.94
N SER A 105 16.60 -12.25 20.66
CA SER A 105 16.66 -13.72 20.69
C SER A 105 17.56 -14.33 19.60
N PHE A 106 17.84 -13.61 18.49
CA PHE A 106 18.84 -14.01 17.49
C PHE A 106 20.27 -13.95 18.01
N MET A 107 20.51 -13.17 19.08
CA MET A 107 21.84 -12.97 19.67
C MET A 107 22.45 -14.21 20.32
N THR A 108 21.70 -15.33 20.43
CA THR A 108 22.24 -16.59 20.95
C THR A 108 23.41 -17.12 20.12
N SER A 109 23.41 -16.86 18.82
CA SER A 109 24.57 -17.06 17.95
C SER A 109 24.85 -15.76 17.20
N VAL A 110 26.08 -15.29 17.21
CA VAL A 110 26.47 -14.03 16.57
C VAL A 110 27.55 -14.30 15.53
N MET A 111 27.40 -13.73 14.36
CA MET A 111 28.42 -13.66 13.32
C MET A 111 28.91 -12.22 13.19
N ILE A 112 30.20 -12.00 13.29
CA ILE A 112 30.80 -10.71 13.00
C ILE A 112 31.58 -10.81 11.68
N ILE A 113 31.18 -10.01 10.72
CA ILE A 113 31.87 -9.87 9.44
C ILE A 113 32.96 -8.81 9.61
N THR A 114 34.21 -9.25 9.60
CA THR A 114 35.36 -8.40 9.89
C THR A 114 36.65 -8.98 9.27
N PRO A 115 37.60 -8.14 8.84
CA PRO A 115 38.92 -8.60 8.48
C PRO A 115 39.77 -8.95 9.71
N ASP A 116 39.47 -8.38 10.89
CA ASP A 116 40.18 -8.63 12.15
C ASP A 116 39.51 -9.77 12.91
N THR A 117 40.29 -10.79 13.27
CA THR A 117 39.84 -11.97 14.02
C THR A 117 40.19 -11.93 15.50
N SER A 118 40.80 -10.84 15.98
CA SER A 118 41.15 -10.68 17.38
C SER A 118 40.11 -9.86 18.14
N LEU A 119 39.58 -10.41 19.22
CA LEU A 119 38.66 -9.72 20.13
C LEU A 119 39.25 -9.65 21.53
N ASP A 120 39.12 -8.50 22.16
CA ASP A 120 39.51 -8.34 23.55
C ASP A 120 38.48 -8.92 24.53
N SER A 121 38.89 -9.07 25.80
CA SER A 121 38.04 -9.65 26.85
C SER A 121 36.80 -8.79 27.14
N GLU A 122 36.84 -7.48 26.92
CA GLU A 122 35.69 -6.58 27.14
C GLU A 122 34.64 -6.77 26.05
N THR A 123 35.08 -6.94 24.81
CA THR A 123 34.19 -7.25 23.68
C THR A 123 33.49 -8.61 23.85
N LEU A 124 34.20 -9.62 24.36
CA LEU A 124 33.61 -10.92 24.68
C LEU A 124 32.58 -10.83 25.82
N LYS A 125 32.86 -10.05 26.88
CA LYS A 125 31.90 -9.78 27.96
C LYS A 125 30.67 -9.06 27.47
N LEU A 126 30.84 -8.10 26.57
CA LEU A 126 29.73 -7.41 25.92
C LEU A 126 28.83 -8.37 25.17
N LEU A 127 29.36 -9.23 24.30
CA LEU A 127 28.58 -10.22 23.56
C LEU A 127 27.85 -11.18 24.51
N THR A 128 28.49 -11.61 25.57
CA THR A 128 27.85 -12.43 26.60
C THR A 128 26.70 -11.71 27.28
N SER A 129 26.79 -10.40 27.52
CA SER A 129 25.69 -9.61 28.10
C SER A 129 24.47 -9.48 27.18
N PHE A 130 24.65 -9.59 25.86
CA PHE A 130 23.58 -9.71 24.90
C PHE A 130 23.01 -11.14 24.74
N GLY A 131 23.53 -12.10 25.50
CA GLY A 131 23.08 -13.50 25.47
C GLY A 131 23.80 -14.37 24.44
N CYS A 132 24.90 -13.90 23.85
CA CYS A 132 25.67 -14.67 22.89
C CYS A 132 26.32 -15.90 23.56
N LYS A 133 26.04 -17.08 23.00
CA LYS A 133 26.62 -18.37 23.42
C LYS A 133 27.63 -18.88 22.39
N LYS A 134 27.42 -18.58 21.13
CA LYS A 134 28.29 -18.93 20.01
C LYS A 134 28.67 -17.71 19.21
N LEU A 135 29.94 -17.54 18.96
CA LEU A 135 30.51 -16.46 18.18
C LEU A 135 31.23 -17.03 16.96
N PHE A 136 30.95 -16.46 15.80
CA PHE A 136 31.62 -16.74 14.54
C PHE A 136 32.25 -15.47 14.00
N LEU A 137 33.50 -15.55 13.56
CA LEU A 137 34.19 -14.46 12.88
C LEU A 137 34.50 -14.86 11.45
N THR A 138 34.22 -13.96 10.50
CA THR A 138 34.47 -14.20 9.08
C THR A 138 34.83 -12.93 8.34
N ASN A 139 35.67 -13.05 7.32
CA ASN A 139 35.92 -11.99 6.35
C ASN A 139 35.01 -12.09 5.11
N THR A 140 34.18 -13.12 5.03
CA THR A 140 33.23 -13.30 3.92
C THR A 140 32.01 -12.43 4.18
N ASN A 141 31.81 -11.42 3.32
CA ASN A 141 30.63 -10.55 3.42
C ASN A 141 29.44 -11.20 2.69
N PHE A 142 28.50 -11.77 3.44
CA PHE A 142 27.22 -12.27 2.94
C PHE A 142 26.02 -11.42 3.38
N GLY A 143 26.27 -10.31 4.09
CA GLY A 143 25.25 -9.35 4.52
C GLY A 143 24.94 -9.40 6.02
N LYS A 144 24.26 -8.35 6.48
CA LYS A 144 23.75 -8.20 7.85
C LYS A 144 22.36 -8.79 7.97
N GLY A 145 21.96 -9.09 9.21
CA GLY A 145 20.56 -9.36 9.56
C GLY A 145 20.34 -10.63 10.37
N PRO A 146 19.08 -10.96 10.63
CA PRO A 146 18.68 -12.22 11.22
C PRO A 146 18.73 -13.35 10.20
N PHE A 147 19.40 -14.42 10.54
CA PHE A 147 19.48 -15.64 9.75
C PHE A 147 19.18 -16.87 10.61
N PHE A 148 18.89 -17.98 9.93
CA PHE A 148 19.03 -19.31 10.51
C PHE A 148 20.23 -20.00 9.91
N TYR A 149 20.86 -20.90 10.66
CA TYR A 149 21.95 -21.73 10.15
C TYR A 149 21.83 -23.17 10.57
N SER A 150 22.32 -24.06 9.72
CA SER A 150 22.53 -25.48 9.99
C SER A 150 23.81 -25.97 9.34
N CYS A 151 24.07 -27.29 9.39
CA CYS A 151 25.14 -27.91 8.61
C CYS A 151 24.99 -27.77 7.08
N ASP A 152 23.79 -27.41 6.60
CA ASP A 152 23.49 -27.26 5.17
C ASP A 152 23.77 -25.85 4.64
N GLY A 153 23.84 -24.84 5.53
CA GLY A 153 24.12 -23.45 5.14
C GLY A 153 23.45 -22.40 6.02
N ILE A 154 23.37 -21.18 5.47
CA ILE A 154 22.73 -20.02 6.10
C ILE A 154 21.45 -19.69 5.33
N PHE A 155 20.35 -19.45 6.05
CA PHE A 155 19.00 -19.24 5.52
C PHE A 155 18.45 -17.91 5.98
N LYS A 156 17.73 -17.19 5.12
CA LYS A 156 17.03 -15.95 5.51
C LYS A 156 15.87 -16.23 6.46
N ALA A 157 15.69 -15.34 7.42
CA ALA A 157 14.57 -15.31 8.34
C ALA A 157 13.54 -14.27 7.88
N PHE A 158 12.27 -14.68 7.78
CA PHE A 158 11.15 -13.77 7.52
C PHE A 158 10.24 -13.78 8.74
N ARG A 159 10.01 -12.64 9.37
CA ARG A 159 9.07 -12.56 10.48
C ARG A 159 7.65 -12.74 9.98
N LEU A 160 6.88 -13.58 10.68
CA LEU A 160 5.49 -13.83 10.36
C LEU A 160 4.59 -12.86 11.15
N TYR A 161 3.95 -11.96 10.43
CA TYR A 161 2.98 -11.02 10.99
C TYR A 161 1.56 -11.47 10.63
N PRO A 162 0.66 -11.69 11.64
CA PRO A 162 -0.72 -12.08 11.37
C PRO A 162 -1.48 -11.00 10.60
N ASP A 163 -2.22 -11.38 9.57
CA ASP A 163 -3.13 -10.51 8.84
C ASP A 163 -4.49 -10.42 9.58
N THR A 164 -4.54 -9.61 10.62
CA THR A 164 -5.69 -9.51 11.54
C THR A 164 -6.89 -8.76 10.96
N HIS A 165 -6.69 -8.02 9.87
CA HIS A 165 -7.71 -7.18 9.23
C HIS A 165 -8.06 -7.61 7.81
N ASP A 166 -7.62 -8.82 7.38
CA ASP A 166 -7.89 -9.40 6.06
C ASP A 166 -7.45 -8.50 4.89
N ALA A 167 -6.33 -7.76 5.09
CA ALA A 167 -5.77 -6.86 4.07
C ALA A 167 -5.14 -7.59 2.88
N PHE A 168 -4.79 -8.89 3.04
CA PHE A 168 -4.08 -9.67 2.04
C PHE A 168 -4.88 -10.89 1.56
N VAL A 169 -4.87 -11.09 0.25
CA VAL A 169 -5.34 -12.35 -0.36
C VAL A 169 -4.31 -13.45 -0.14
N THR A 170 -3.03 -13.14 -0.36
CA THR A 170 -1.93 -14.07 -0.13
C THR A 170 -0.63 -13.34 0.23
N SER A 171 0.19 -13.99 1.03
CA SER A 171 1.57 -13.59 1.29
C SER A 171 2.49 -14.19 0.24
N VAL A 172 3.55 -13.48 -0.12
CA VAL A 172 4.54 -13.96 -1.10
C VAL A 172 5.95 -13.65 -0.63
N ILE A 173 6.91 -14.45 -1.08
CA ILE A 173 8.35 -14.16 -0.97
C ILE A 173 9.02 -14.30 -2.33
N PRO A 174 10.13 -13.59 -2.58
CA PRO A 174 10.92 -13.78 -3.80
C PRO A 174 11.43 -15.23 -3.89
N SER A 175 11.48 -15.79 -5.10
CA SER A 175 12.10 -17.10 -5.32
C SER A 175 13.61 -17.02 -5.07
N PRO A 176 14.21 -17.99 -4.37
CA PRO A 176 15.66 -18.00 -4.15
C PRO A 176 16.49 -18.06 -5.44
N SER A 177 15.92 -18.61 -6.52
CA SER A 177 16.60 -18.77 -7.81
C SER A 177 16.42 -17.60 -8.78
N ASP A 178 15.36 -16.82 -8.59
CA ASP A 178 15.04 -15.69 -9.48
C ASP A 178 14.28 -14.60 -8.69
N LYS A 179 14.94 -13.48 -8.43
CA LYS A 179 14.37 -12.34 -7.71
C LYS A 179 13.14 -11.71 -8.36
N ASN A 180 12.90 -11.97 -9.64
CA ASN A 180 11.74 -11.47 -10.39
C ASN A 180 10.56 -12.43 -10.34
N THR A 181 10.73 -13.63 -9.78
CA THR A 181 9.68 -14.63 -9.60
C THR A 181 9.35 -14.73 -8.11
N TYR A 182 8.09 -14.84 -7.80
CA TYR A 182 7.57 -14.94 -6.44
C TYR A 182 6.89 -16.28 -6.22
N GLN A 183 6.79 -16.69 -4.97
CA GLN A 183 6.06 -17.89 -4.55
C GLN A 183 5.10 -17.53 -3.43
N CYS A 184 3.90 -18.12 -3.47
CA CYS A 184 2.90 -17.97 -2.42
C CYS A 184 3.34 -18.67 -1.13
N ILE A 185 3.06 -18.04 -0.01
CA ILE A 185 3.31 -18.58 1.32
C ILE A 185 1.97 -18.72 2.05
N SER A 186 1.72 -19.96 2.55
CA SER A 186 0.60 -20.25 3.43
C SER A 186 1.16 -20.67 4.79
N ALA A 187 1.48 -19.66 5.62
CA ALA A 187 1.99 -19.88 6.97
C ALA A 187 1.09 -19.17 7.99
N SER A 188 1.03 -19.73 9.21
CA SER A 188 0.39 -19.12 10.37
C SER A 188 1.39 -19.07 11.51
N ALA A 189 1.37 -18.00 12.27
CA ALA A 189 2.13 -17.89 13.50
C ALA A 189 1.43 -18.70 14.61
N TYR A 190 2.22 -19.15 15.58
CA TYR A 190 1.69 -19.91 16.71
C TYR A 190 0.64 -19.09 17.48
N GLY A 191 -0.45 -19.77 17.85
CA GLY A 191 -1.57 -19.12 18.55
C GLY A 191 -2.49 -18.29 17.67
N HIS A 192 -2.17 -18.07 16.40
CA HIS A 192 -3.00 -17.31 15.47
C HIS A 192 -3.73 -18.22 14.48
N ARG A 193 -5.01 -17.90 14.20
CA ARG A 193 -5.84 -18.60 13.21
C ARG A 193 -5.82 -17.94 11.84
N THR A 194 -5.28 -16.74 11.76
CA THR A 194 -5.18 -15.96 10.52
C THR A 194 -3.91 -16.32 9.77
N ARG A 195 -3.95 -16.15 8.44
CA ARG A 195 -2.74 -16.22 7.61
C ARG A 195 -1.76 -15.13 8.05
N CYS A 196 -0.48 -15.42 7.88
CA CYS A 196 0.57 -14.45 8.18
C CYS A 196 1.25 -13.96 6.90
N VAL A 197 1.74 -12.74 6.95
CA VAL A 197 2.63 -12.19 5.93
C VAL A 197 4.07 -12.42 6.36
N ALA A 198 4.87 -12.99 5.45
CA ALA A 198 6.29 -13.24 5.67
C ALA A 198 7.09 -11.98 5.31
N VAL A 199 7.63 -11.31 6.31
CA VAL A 199 8.28 -10.00 6.17
C VAL A 199 9.80 -10.15 6.29
N PRO A 200 10.58 -9.77 5.24
CA PRO A 200 12.05 -9.84 5.27
C PRO A 200 12.66 -8.75 6.14
N SER A 201 13.84 -9.01 6.70
CA SER A 201 14.64 -7.98 7.37
C SER A 201 15.08 -6.89 6.38
N ARG A 202 15.07 -5.63 6.84
CA ARG A 202 15.58 -4.48 6.07
C ARG A 202 17.09 -4.57 5.87
N HIS A 203 17.79 -5.24 6.75
CA HIS A 203 19.25 -5.43 6.68
C HIS A 203 19.73 -6.28 5.50
N TYR A 204 18.82 -7.03 4.84
CA TYR A 204 19.17 -7.76 3.61
C TYR A 204 19.38 -6.88 2.39
N PHE A 205 19.05 -5.60 2.47
CA PHE A 205 19.01 -4.69 1.34
C PHE A 205 19.89 -3.45 1.60
N LYS A 206 20.48 -2.95 0.53
CA LYS A 206 21.25 -1.70 0.55
C LYS A 206 20.73 -0.76 -0.51
N ARG A 207 20.29 0.43 -0.12
CA ARG A 207 19.88 1.47 -1.06
C ARG A 207 21.09 2.03 -1.80
N THR A 208 20.94 2.20 -3.12
CA THR A 208 21.89 2.85 -4.02
C THR A 208 21.11 3.76 -4.97
N GLU A 209 21.81 4.52 -5.81
CA GLU A 209 21.16 5.34 -6.83
C GLU A 209 20.39 4.50 -7.85
N GLU A 210 20.89 3.31 -8.20
CA GLU A 210 20.22 2.38 -9.11
C GLU A 210 19.03 1.66 -8.45
N LEU A 211 19.12 1.43 -7.13
CA LEU A 211 18.13 0.74 -6.32
C LEU A 211 17.56 1.64 -5.21
N PRO A 212 16.89 2.74 -5.57
CA PRO A 212 16.41 3.74 -4.60
C PRO A 212 15.31 3.21 -3.68
N LEU A 213 14.61 2.13 -4.08
CA LEU A 213 13.54 1.51 -3.31
C LEU A 213 14.00 0.22 -2.61
N ALA A 214 15.33 -0.05 -2.54
CA ALA A 214 15.85 -1.29 -1.96
C ALA A 214 15.36 -1.50 -0.51
N GLY A 215 14.74 -2.67 -0.27
CA GLY A 215 14.21 -3.07 1.02
C GLY A 215 12.88 -2.44 1.42
N LEU A 216 12.26 -1.62 0.57
CA LEU A 216 10.88 -1.20 0.78
C LEU A 216 9.94 -2.40 0.58
N ARG A 217 9.09 -2.64 1.57
CA ARG A 217 8.13 -3.73 1.59
C ARG A 217 6.81 -3.23 1.05
N LEU A 218 6.43 -3.74 -0.12
CA LEU A 218 5.23 -3.31 -0.82
C LEU A 218 4.21 -4.44 -0.90
N SER A 219 2.94 -4.10 -0.75
CA SER A 219 1.84 -4.94 -1.23
C SER A 219 1.37 -4.45 -2.59
N VAL A 220 0.76 -5.34 -3.36
CA VAL A 220 0.20 -5.01 -4.66
C VAL A 220 -1.25 -5.46 -4.73
N LYS A 221 -2.15 -4.56 -5.14
CA LYS A 221 -3.57 -4.86 -5.31
C LYS A 221 -3.75 -6.07 -6.24
N ASP A 222 -4.67 -6.95 -5.91
CA ASP A 222 -4.82 -8.24 -6.59
C ASP A 222 -5.53 -8.17 -7.96
N VAL A 223 -5.29 -7.10 -8.68
CA VAL A 223 -5.55 -6.92 -10.12
C VAL A 223 -4.26 -6.87 -10.93
N PHE A 224 -3.11 -6.62 -10.27
CA PHE A 224 -1.80 -6.60 -10.90
C PHE A 224 -1.19 -8.00 -10.93
N HIS A 225 -0.68 -8.41 -12.08
CA HIS A 225 0.04 -9.67 -12.19
C HIS A 225 1.39 -9.59 -11.45
N LEU A 226 1.74 -10.67 -10.79
CA LEU A 226 3.03 -10.90 -10.16
C LEU A 226 3.53 -12.28 -10.63
N ARG A 227 4.68 -12.34 -11.26
CA ARG A 227 5.22 -13.57 -11.84
C ARG A 227 5.38 -14.66 -10.79
N GLY A 228 4.85 -15.86 -11.10
CA GLY A 228 4.81 -17.02 -10.20
C GLY A 228 3.65 -17.03 -9.20
N VAL A 229 2.74 -16.05 -9.26
CA VAL A 229 1.61 -15.90 -8.33
C VAL A 229 0.31 -15.78 -9.10
N VAL A 230 -0.75 -16.42 -8.61
CA VAL A 230 -2.10 -16.29 -9.17
C VAL A 230 -2.64 -14.89 -8.90
N THR A 231 -3.32 -14.31 -9.88
CA THR A 231 -4.14 -13.10 -9.69
C THR A 231 -5.61 -13.54 -9.57
N THR A 232 -6.28 -13.19 -8.48
CA THR A 232 -7.66 -13.64 -8.23
C THR A 232 -8.72 -12.65 -8.72
N ASN A 233 -8.39 -11.37 -8.84
CA ASN A 233 -9.37 -10.30 -9.12
C ASN A 233 -10.52 -10.24 -8.10
N GLY A 234 -10.33 -10.74 -6.88
CA GLY A 234 -11.39 -10.84 -5.89
C GLY A 234 -12.51 -11.82 -6.27
N ASN A 235 -12.26 -12.78 -7.19
CA ASN A 235 -13.23 -13.72 -7.71
C ASN A 235 -12.65 -15.14 -7.82
N ARG A 236 -13.28 -16.13 -7.18
CA ARG A 236 -12.81 -17.53 -7.17
C ARG A 236 -12.96 -18.24 -8.51
N ALA A 237 -13.96 -17.86 -9.31
CA ALA A 237 -14.11 -18.43 -10.64
C ALA A 237 -12.94 -18.00 -11.55
N TYR A 238 -12.49 -16.73 -11.42
CA TYR A 238 -11.31 -16.23 -12.11
C TYR A 238 -10.03 -16.93 -11.63
N GLU A 239 -9.84 -17.05 -10.32
CA GLU A 239 -8.72 -17.78 -9.70
C GLU A 239 -8.63 -19.23 -10.20
N SER A 240 -9.76 -19.96 -10.27
CA SER A 240 -9.79 -21.36 -10.69
C SER A 240 -9.58 -21.57 -12.20
N LEU A 241 -9.81 -20.54 -12.99
CA LEU A 241 -9.64 -20.58 -14.44
C LEU A 241 -8.20 -20.35 -14.87
N TYR A 242 -7.60 -19.29 -14.34
CA TYR A 242 -6.26 -18.85 -14.68
C TYR A 242 -5.27 -19.26 -13.58
N GLY A 243 -4.13 -19.78 -13.97
CA GLY A 243 -3.07 -20.23 -13.04
C GLY A 243 -2.11 -19.09 -12.66
N GLU A 244 -0.91 -19.49 -12.24
CA GLU A 244 0.17 -18.56 -11.92
C GLU A 244 0.56 -17.71 -13.14
N GLN A 245 0.85 -16.44 -12.89
CA GLN A 245 1.18 -15.50 -13.95
C GLN A 245 2.63 -15.68 -14.41
N GLY A 246 2.84 -15.72 -15.72
CA GLY A 246 4.19 -15.87 -16.32
C GLY A 246 5.01 -14.57 -16.31
N VAL A 247 4.35 -13.41 -16.11
CA VAL A 247 4.96 -12.07 -16.12
C VAL A 247 4.33 -11.20 -15.04
N SER A 248 5.09 -10.23 -14.55
CA SER A 248 4.56 -9.18 -13.68
C SER A 248 3.97 -8.03 -14.51
N SER A 249 3.03 -7.28 -13.94
CA SER A 249 2.59 -6.01 -14.53
C SER A 249 3.73 -4.99 -14.56
N ALA A 250 3.67 -4.05 -15.50
CA ALA A 250 4.76 -3.11 -15.73
C ALA A 250 5.10 -2.29 -14.48
N ALA A 251 4.09 -1.79 -13.74
CA ALA A 251 4.32 -1.04 -12.50
C ALA A 251 4.95 -1.89 -11.40
N VAL A 252 4.52 -3.15 -11.25
CA VAL A 252 5.11 -4.08 -10.27
C VAL A 252 6.56 -4.40 -10.63
N GLN A 253 6.84 -4.69 -11.91
CA GLN A 253 8.20 -4.96 -12.37
C GLN A 253 9.11 -3.76 -12.17
N THR A 254 8.64 -2.54 -12.46
CA THR A 254 9.42 -1.32 -12.22
C THR A 254 9.78 -1.16 -10.75
N ALA A 255 8.85 -1.40 -9.81
CA ALA A 255 9.14 -1.35 -8.39
C ALA A 255 10.19 -2.39 -7.97
N ILE A 256 10.09 -3.63 -8.48
CA ILE A 256 11.07 -4.71 -8.23
C ILE A 256 12.45 -4.33 -8.80
N ASP A 257 12.51 -3.80 -10.02
CA ASP A 257 13.76 -3.38 -10.67
C ASP A 257 14.45 -2.23 -9.92
N LYS A 258 13.68 -1.41 -9.19
CA LYS A 258 14.17 -0.36 -8.29
C LYS A 258 14.49 -0.85 -6.88
N GLY A 259 14.37 -2.15 -6.63
CA GLY A 259 14.80 -2.82 -5.39
C GLY A 259 13.72 -3.03 -4.35
N ALA A 260 12.46 -2.68 -4.62
CA ALA A 260 11.36 -2.98 -3.72
C ALA A 260 11.11 -4.48 -3.58
N VAL A 261 10.56 -4.91 -2.45
CA VAL A 261 10.20 -6.30 -2.17
C VAL A 261 8.70 -6.41 -2.05
N ILE A 262 8.09 -7.24 -2.89
CA ILE A 262 6.66 -7.52 -2.78
C ILE A 262 6.46 -8.56 -1.67
N VAL A 263 5.60 -8.26 -0.70
CA VAL A 263 5.32 -9.13 0.46
C VAL A 263 3.95 -9.79 0.39
N GLY A 264 3.06 -9.33 -0.48
CA GLY A 264 1.74 -9.93 -0.66
C GLY A 264 0.87 -9.27 -1.72
N LYS A 265 -0.19 -9.99 -2.10
CA LYS A 265 -1.28 -9.50 -2.93
C LYS A 265 -2.35 -8.92 -2.00
N ALA A 266 -2.62 -7.62 -2.13
CA ALA A 266 -3.61 -6.92 -1.32
C ALA A 266 -5.04 -7.22 -1.82
N THR A 267 -5.96 -7.44 -0.89
CA THR A 267 -7.37 -7.71 -1.18
C THR A 267 -7.99 -6.59 -2.03
N THR A 268 -8.74 -6.97 -3.03
CA THR A 268 -9.48 -6.08 -3.90
C THR A 268 -10.96 -6.44 -3.91
N VAL A 269 -11.81 -5.46 -4.17
CA VAL A 269 -13.20 -5.71 -4.57
C VAL A 269 -13.23 -6.50 -5.86
N GLU A 270 -14.23 -7.38 -6.04
CA GLU A 270 -14.38 -8.21 -7.24
C GLU A 270 -14.28 -7.38 -8.53
N PHE A 271 -13.34 -7.75 -9.40
CA PHE A 271 -13.01 -7.05 -10.66
C PHE A 271 -12.81 -5.54 -10.50
N ALA A 272 -12.28 -5.08 -9.38
CA ALA A 272 -12.15 -3.66 -9.05
C ALA A 272 -13.48 -2.87 -9.18
N GLY A 273 -14.61 -3.52 -8.99
CA GLY A 273 -15.95 -2.94 -9.00
C GLY A 273 -16.26 -2.18 -7.72
N ALA A 274 -17.47 -2.31 -7.23
CA ALA A 274 -17.89 -1.61 -6.03
C ALA A 274 -18.70 -2.52 -5.10
N GLN A 275 -18.04 -3.18 -4.16
CA GLN A 275 -18.63 -3.88 -3.03
C GLN A 275 -18.33 -3.05 -1.79
N GLU A 276 -19.32 -2.29 -1.34
CA GLU A 276 -19.10 -1.25 -0.36
C GLU A 276 -19.21 -1.74 1.09
N VAL A 277 -20.13 -2.68 1.34
CA VAL A 277 -20.40 -3.20 2.69
C VAL A 277 -20.00 -4.66 2.82
N GLU A 278 -19.80 -5.11 4.05
CA GLU A 278 -19.37 -6.48 4.36
C GLU A 278 -20.31 -7.54 3.74
N GLY A 279 -21.62 -7.28 3.73
CA GLY A 279 -22.61 -8.18 3.16
C GLY A 279 -22.55 -8.37 1.64
N ASP A 280 -21.86 -7.51 0.91
CA ASP A 280 -21.67 -7.64 -0.54
C ASP A 280 -20.60 -8.70 -0.92
N TRP A 281 -19.77 -9.11 0.05
CA TRP A 281 -18.64 -9.99 -0.20
C TRP A 281 -19.01 -11.47 -0.11
N ALA A 282 -18.75 -12.21 -1.18
CA ALA A 282 -19.10 -13.63 -1.27
C ALA A 282 -17.86 -14.54 -1.30
N ASP A 283 -16.85 -14.22 -2.06
CA ASP A 283 -15.71 -15.10 -2.34
C ASP A 283 -14.53 -14.89 -1.40
N PHE A 284 -14.26 -13.65 -1.02
CA PHE A 284 -13.14 -13.26 -0.16
C PHE A 284 -13.63 -12.54 1.09
N ARG A 285 -12.77 -12.43 2.09
CA ARG A 285 -13.10 -11.73 3.31
C ARG A 285 -13.06 -10.22 3.11
N TYR A 286 -13.99 -9.54 3.74
CA TYR A 286 -14.04 -8.08 3.79
C TYR A 286 -12.89 -7.52 4.64
N PRO A 287 -12.01 -6.65 4.11
CA PRO A 287 -10.98 -6.00 4.88
C PRO A 287 -11.59 -5.04 5.90
N LYS A 288 -11.15 -5.14 7.15
CA LYS A 288 -11.71 -4.35 8.26
C LYS A 288 -10.94 -3.06 8.44
N ASN A 289 -11.67 -1.95 8.51
CA ASN A 289 -11.07 -0.66 8.81
C ASN A 289 -10.65 -0.60 10.28
N PRO A 290 -9.36 -0.37 10.62
CA PRO A 290 -8.91 -0.30 12.01
C PRO A 290 -9.29 1.01 12.70
N ARG A 291 -9.77 2.02 11.95
CA ARG A 291 -10.07 3.36 12.49
C ARG A 291 -11.29 3.35 13.39
N ALA A 292 -11.32 4.30 14.32
CA ALA A 292 -12.41 4.51 15.28
C ALA A 292 -12.78 3.23 16.04
N ASP A 293 -14.04 2.85 15.99
CA ASP A 293 -14.61 1.65 16.61
C ASP A 293 -14.37 0.34 15.85
N GLY A 294 -13.72 0.40 14.68
CA GLY A 294 -13.49 -0.75 13.79
C GLY A 294 -14.70 -1.12 12.92
N TYR A 295 -15.75 -0.31 12.91
CA TYR A 295 -16.96 -0.50 12.11
C TYR A 295 -17.11 0.49 10.96
N LEU A 296 -16.17 1.41 10.79
CA LEU A 296 -16.16 2.27 9.61
C LEU A 296 -16.02 1.43 8.35
N ARG A 297 -16.71 1.86 7.28
CA ARG A 297 -16.70 1.19 5.99
C ARG A 297 -15.29 1.18 5.37
N ALA A 298 -14.95 0.07 4.77
CA ALA A 298 -13.74 -0.10 3.97
C ALA A 298 -14.09 0.11 2.50
N THR A 299 -14.04 1.33 2.04
CA THR A 299 -14.37 1.71 0.66
C THR A 299 -13.41 1.09 -0.35
N GLY A 300 -13.90 0.78 -1.55
CA GLY A 300 -13.13 0.09 -2.58
C GLY A 300 -12.66 0.97 -3.74
N SER A 301 -11.93 0.34 -4.66
CA SER A 301 -11.61 -1.06 -4.78
C SER A 301 -10.19 -1.44 -4.31
N SER A 302 -9.27 -0.49 -4.03
CA SER A 302 -7.94 -0.79 -3.43
C SER A 302 -8.04 -0.93 -1.92
N VAL A 303 -9.05 -1.66 -1.45
CA VAL A 303 -9.43 -1.77 -0.04
C VAL A 303 -8.33 -2.39 0.82
N GLY A 304 -7.76 -3.54 0.41
CA GLY A 304 -6.66 -4.18 1.14
C GLY A 304 -5.38 -3.35 1.14
N SER A 305 -5.16 -2.56 0.08
CA SER A 305 -4.04 -1.62 0.01
C SER A 305 -4.12 -0.56 1.11
N ALA A 306 -5.26 0.09 1.26
CA ALA A 306 -5.48 1.10 2.30
C ALA A 306 -5.54 0.48 3.70
N CYS A 307 -6.21 -0.68 3.84
CA CYS A 307 -6.28 -1.44 5.09
C CYS A 307 -4.87 -1.79 5.61
N GLY A 308 -4.01 -2.33 4.75
CA GLY A 308 -2.64 -2.68 5.10
C GLY A 308 -1.84 -1.47 5.60
N MET A 309 -2.00 -0.30 4.93
CA MET A 309 -1.32 0.93 5.33
C MET A 309 -1.82 1.46 6.67
N ALA A 310 -3.12 1.38 6.96
CA ALA A 310 -3.70 1.83 8.21
C ALA A 310 -3.46 0.86 9.39
N THR A 311 -3.09 -0.40 9.11
CA THR A 311 -2.98 -1.45 10.13
C THR A 311 -1.53 -1.83 10.44
N TYR A 312 -0.65 -1.97 9.42
CA TYR A 312 0.65 -2.63 9.57
C TYR A 312 1.81 -1.67 9.45
N SER A 313 2.48 -1.36 10.57
CA SER A 313 3.64 -0.45 10.62
C SER A 313 4.85 -0.93 9.81
N TRP A 314 4.98 -2.24 9.62
CA TRP A 314 6.06 -2.86 8.85
C TRP A 314 5.90 -2.73 7.32
N LEU A 315 4.70 -2.41 6.81
CA LEU A 315 4.42 -2.20 5.39
C LEU A 315 4.74 -0.75 4.99
N ASP A 316 5.53 -0.54 3.95
CA ASP A 316 5.99 0.80 3.55
C ASP A 316 5.09 1.47 2.52
N GLY A 317 4.48 0.70 1.64
CA GLY A 317 3.58 1.19 0.60
C GLY A 317 2.72 0.09 0.00
N SER A 318 1.68 0.49 -0.70
CA SER A 318 0.80 -0.41 -1.43
C SER A 318 0.45 0.14 -2.80
N LEU A 319 0.67 -0.67 -3.83
CA LEU A 319 0.29 -0.35 -5.20
C LEU A 319 -1.22 -0.56 -5.37
N GLY A 320 -1.91 0.47 -5.81
CA GLY A 320 -3.35 0.48 -6.10
C GLY A 320 -3.66 0.81 -7.56
N SER A 321 -4.91 0.65 -7.94
CA SER A 321 -5.46 1.09 -9.21
C SER A 321 -6.71 1.91 -8.99
N ASP A 322 -6.92 2.93 -9.81
CA ASP A 322 -8.02 3.87 -9.69
C ASP A 322 -8.63 4.17 -11.06
N CYS A 323 -9.93 3.94 -11.17
CA CYS A 323 -10.74 4.33 -12.32
C CYS A 323 -11.66 5.50 -11.94
N GLY A 324 -12.56 5.31 -10.98
CA GLY A 324 -13.53 6.31 -10.53
C GLY A 324 -13.31 6.81 -9.08
N GLY A 325 -12.23 6.39 -8.41
CA GLY A 325 -11.99 6.70 -7.00
C GLY A 325 -11.26 5.59 -6.24
N SER A 326 -10.90 4.49 -6.92
CA SER A 326 -10.48 3.22 -6.29
C SER A 326 -9.13 3.23 -5.53
N ILE A 327 -8.35 4.31 -5.55
CA ILE A 327 -7.26 4.62 -4.62
C ILE A 327 -7.74 5.67 -3.62
N ARG A 328 -8.43 6.69 -4.12
CA ARG A 328 -8.79 7.90 -3.43
C ARG A 328 -9.82 7.67 -2.32
N ASP A 329 -10.89 6.94 -2.61
CA ASP A 329 -11.94 6.67 -1.62
C ASP A 329 -11.43 5.73 -0.51
N PRO A 330 -10.69 4.64 -0.79
CA PRO A 330 -10.01 3.91 0.28
C PRO A 330 -9.04 4.76 1.09
N ALA A 331 -8.27 5.66 0.45
CA ALA A 331 -7.36 6.56 1.16
C ALA A 331 -8.10 7.43 2.18
N VAL A 332 -9.25 7.98 1.80
CA VAL A 332 -10.13 8.77 2.68
C VAL A 332 -10.70 7.91 3.80
N ALA A 333 -11.30 6.78 3.48
CA ALA A 333 -11.96 5.91 4.47
C ALA A 333 -11.00 5.37 5.55
N PHE A 334 -9.77 5.07 5.15
CA PHE A 334 -8.74 4.57 6.06
C PHE A 334 -7.83 5.68 6.62
N GLY A 335 -8.02 6.93 6.23
CA GLY A 335 -7.20 8.05 6.66
C GLY A 335 -5.71 7.84 6.41
N VAL A 336 -5.35 7.57 5.16
CA VAL A 336 -3.97 7.39 4.68
C VAL A 336 -3.72 8.20 3.42
N PRO A 337 -2.51 8.71 3.18
CA PRO A 337 -2.18 9.33 1.90
C PRO A 337 -2.35 8.37 0.74
N GLY A 338 -3.05 8.82 -0.32
CA GLY A 338 -3.26 8.05 -1.54
C GLY A 338 -3.17 8.93 -2.77
N PHE A 339 -2.46 8.47 -3.80
CA PHE A 339 -2.20 9.25 -4.99
C PHE A 339 -2.55 8.49 -6.26
N ARG A 340 -3.39 9.11 -7.10
CA ARG A 340 -3.66 8.73 -8.48
C ARG A 340 -2.80 9.60 -9.39
N ALA A 341 -1.93 8.98 -10.20
CA ALA A 341 -1.07 9.71 -11.13
C ALA A 341 -1.83 10.22 -12.37
N SER A 342 -1.24 11.17 -13.09
CA SER A 342 -1.71 11.63 -14.41
C SER A 342 -1.90 10.50 -15.39
N HIS A 343 -2.91 10.59 -16.26
CA HIS A 343 -3.28 9.59 -17.24
C HIS A 343 -3.19 10.11 -18.67
N ASP A 344 -2.60 9.32 -19.56
CA ASP A 344 -2.43 9.62 -20.98
C ASP A 344 -3.36 8.79 -21.91
N GLY A 345 -4.29 8.02 -21.32
CA GLY A 345 -5.17 7.11 -22.05
C GLY A 345 -4.55 5.75 -22.38
N LEU A 346 -3.28 5.52 -22.05
CA LEU A 346 -2.62 4.24 -22.29
C LEU A 346 -2.89 3.26 -21.16
N GLN A 347 -3.27 2.04 -21.54
CA GLN A 347 -3.52 0.96 -20.59
C GLN A 347 -2.24 0.45 -19.96
N GLU A 348 -2.27 0.22 -18.65
CA GLU A 348 -1.22 -0.51 -17.93
C GLU A 348 -1.13 -1.97 -18.41
N GLN A 349 0.06 -2.42 -18.78
CA GLN A 349 0.26 -3.78 -19.28
C GLN A 349 0.22 -4.83 -18.16
N ASN A 350 -0.31 -6.00 -18.48
CA ASN A 350 -0.40 -7.15 -17.57
C ASN A 350 -1.14 -6.83 -16.26
N THR A 351 -2.25 -6.11 -16.41
CA THR A 351 -3.20 -5.84 -15.34
C THR A 351 -4.57 -6.35 -15.74
N SER A 352 -5.28 -6.91 -14.78
CA SER A 352 -6.64 -7.36 -15.00
C SER A 352 -7.63 -6.29 -14.56
N VAL A 353 -7.84 -5.31 -15.43
CA VAL A 353 -8.70 -4.16 -15.10
C VAL A 353 -9.85 -4.01 -16.06
N PRO A 354 -11.06 -3.83 -15.54
CA PRO A 354 -12.25 -3.85 -16.36
C PRO A 354 -12.55 -2.53 -17.08
N CYS A 355 -11.92 -1.42 -16.69
CA CYS A 355 -12.15 -0.10 -17.31
C CYS A 355 -10.82 0.56 -17.68
N PRO A 356 -10.18 0.16 -18.79
CA PRO A 356 -8.84 0.61 -19.16
C PRO A 356 -8.74 2.10 -19.49
N ARG A 357 -9.84 2.74 -19.94
CA ARG A 357 -9.85 4.13 -20.39
C ARG A 357 -9.53 5.12 -19.29
N PHE A 358 -10.06 4.89 -18.09
CA PHE A 358 -9.92 5.81 -16.94
C PHE A 358 -9.00 5.27 -15.87
N GLN A 359 -8.57 4.01 -16.01
CA GLN A 359 -7.74 3.43 -14.98
C GLN A 359 -6.35 4.03 -14.95
N ARG A 360 -5.89 4.29 -13.74
CA ARG A 360 -4.52 4.68 -13.46
C ARG A 360 -3.97 3.96 -12.23
N THR A 361 -2.68 3.69 -12.29
CA THR A 361 -1.88 3.16 -11.20
C THR A 361 -1.50 4.28 -10.25
N GLY A 362 -1.37 3.94 -8.97
CA GLY A 362 -0.88 4.85 -7.95
C GLY A 362 -0.56 4.11 -6.66
N TYR A 363 -0.15 4.85 -5.64
CA TYR A 363 0.26 4.30 -4.36
C TYR A 363 -0.55 4.83 -3.20
N LEU A 364 -0.63 4.01 -2.15
CA LEU A 364 -1.06 4.41 -0.82
C LEU A 364 0.14 4.21 0.13
N THR A 365 0.35 5.16 1.03
CA THR A 365 1.43 5.14 2.02
C THR A 365 0.94 5.70 3.35
N ARG A 366 1.80 5.73 4.38
CA ARG A 366 1.51 6.48 5.62
C ARG A 366 2.14 7.86 5.63
N ASP A 367 3.07 8.14 4.73
CA ASP A 367 3.84 9.37 4.70
C ASP A 367 3.93 9.92 3.28
N ILE A 368 3.77 11.25 3.14
CA ILE A 368 3.76 11.91 1.82
C ILE A 368 5.12 11.83 1.12
N LYS A 369 6.23 11.82 1.88
CA LYS A 369 7.56 11.67 1.30
C LYS A 369 7.74 10.28 0.69
N MET A 370 7.26 9.22 1.36
CA MET A 370 7.27 7.86 0.81
C MET A 370 6.42 7.79 -0.46
N LEU A 371 5.27 8.48 -0.48
CA LEU A 371 4.40 8.55 -1.64
C LEU A 371 5.10 9.21 -2.83
N TYR A 372 5.83 10.31 -2.58
CA TYR A 372 6.66 10.96 -3.58
C TYR A 372 7.76 10.02 -4.12
N ASP A 373 8.53 9.36 -3.22
CA ASP A 373 9.61 8.46 -3.61
C ASP A 373 9.10 7.29 -4.48
N LEU A 374 7.97 6.67 -4.10
CA LEU A 374 7.36 5.58 -4.87
C LEU A 374 6.83 6.07 -6.22
N THR A 375 6.16 7.22 -6.26
CA THR A 375 5.64 7.79 -7.50
C THR A 375 6.78 8.12 -8.47
N ARG A 376 7.83 8.78 -7.98
CA ARG A 376 8.99 9.16 -8.78
C ARG A 376 9.74 7.97 -9.39
N HIS A 377 9.90 6.89 -8.63
CA HIS A 377 10.77 5.78 -9.03
C HIS A 377 10.05 4.58 -9.60
N ALA A 378 8.76 4.39 -9.30
CA ALA A 378 8.03 3.18 -9.67
C ALA A 378 6.76 3.41 -10.50
N ILE A 379 6.38 4.66 -10.78
CA ILE A 379 5.30 4.97 -11.72
C ILE A 379 5.88 5.59 -12.99
N ARG A 380 5.44 5.09 -14.14
CA ARG A 380 5.67 5.77 -15.40
C ARG A 380 4.76 7.00 -15.47
N LEU A 381 5.35 8.17 -15.36
CA LEU A 381 4.64 9.44 -15.56
C LEU A 381 4.62 9.77 -17.06
N PRO A 382 3.43 10.03 -17.65
CA PRO A 382 3.30 10.22 -19.10
C PRO A 382 3.71 11.63 -19.55
N PHE A 383 3.79 12.59 -18.62
CA PHE A 383 4.11 13.99 -18.90
C PHE A 383 5.38 14.40 -18.17
N ALA A 384 6.09 15.37 -18.74
CA ALA A 384 7.19 16.02 -18.03
C ALA A 384 6.66 16.82 -16.84
N ASP A 385 7.34 16.75 -15.72
CA ASP A 385 6.98 17.46 -14.48
C ASP A 385 8.07 18.49 -14.14
N GLU A 386 7.68 19.74 -14.09
CA GLU A 386 8.51 20.84 -13.60
C GLU A 386 8.36 20.97 -12.08
N GLU A 387 9.03 20.12 -11.32
CA GLU A 387 8.90 20.00 -9.86
C GLU A 387 9.05 21.32 -9.07
N SER A 388 9.63 22.35 -9.66
CA SER A 388 9.80 23.68 -9.05
C SER A 388 8.64 24.63 -9.32
N LYS A 389 7.69 24.27 -10.21
CA LYS A 389 6.57 25.14 -10.55
C LYS A 389 5.57 25.20 -9.41
N ARG A 390 5.34 26.41 -8.88
CA ARG A 390 4.35 26.65 -7.83
C ARG A 390 3.02 27.10 -8.45
N PRO A 391 1.89 26.56 -7.97
CA PRO A 391 0.57 27.08 -8.34
C PRO A 391 0.42 28.54 -7.94
N LYS A 392 -0.29 29.32 -8.77
CA LYS A 392 -0.63 30.73 -8.51
C LYS A 392 -2.09 30.89 -8.12
N ARG A 393 -2.88 29.83 -8.23
CA ARG A 393 -4.31 29.86 -7.95
C ARG A 393 -4.71 28.59 -7.19
N VAL A 394 -5.42 28.78 -6.09
CA VAL A 394 -6.05 27.71 -5.30
C VAL A 394 -7.55 27.88 -5.39
N ILE A 395 -8.25 26.88 -5.92
CA ILE A 395 -9.71 26.90 -6.04
C ILE A 395 -10.36 25.81 -5.22
N THR A 396 -11.58 26.05 -4.77
CA THR A 396 -12.49 25.02 -4.25
C THR A 396 -13.84 25.14 -4.94
N ILE A 397 -14.47 23.99 -5.17
CA ILE A 397 -15.79 23.94 -5.83
C ILE A 397 -16.87 23.94 -4.75
N THR A 398 -17.79 24.88 -4.83
CA THR A 398 -18.82 25.09 -3.79
C THR A 398 -19.80 23.93 -3.68
N GLU A 399 -20.10 23.26 -4.78
CA GLU A 399 -21.02 22.11 -4.85
C GLU A 399 -20.45 20.84 -4.20
N TYR A 400 -19.14 20.84 -3.88
CA TYR A 400 -18.48 19.72 -3.19
C TYR A 400 -18.22 19.99 -1.71
N ALA A 401 -18.93 20.96 -1.10
CA ALA A 401 -18.94 21.10 0.34
C ALA A 401 -19.40 19.78 1.00
N SER A 402 -18.81 19.46 2.15
CA SER A 402 -19.02 18.15 2.80
C SER A 402 -20.44 17.97 3.37
N GLY A 403 -21.15 19.05 3.58
CA GLY A 403 -22.43 19.08 4.28
C GLY A 403 -22.32 18.97 5.81
N ARG A 404 -21.07 18.92 6.34
CA ARG A 404 -20.78 18.93 7.77
C ARG A 404 -19.96 20.18 8.13
N ALA A 405 -20.49 20.99 9.03
CA ALA A 405 -19.87 22.28 9.40
C ALA A 405 -18.46 22.11 10.02
N ASP A 406 -18.24 21.06 10.82
CA ASP A 406 -16.94 20.73 11.42
C ASP A 406 -15.90 20.34 10.36
N VAL A 407 -16.27 19.48 9.41
CA VAL A 407 -15.39 19.09 8.29
C VAL A 407 -15.07 20.29 7.40
N ASP A 408 -16.09 21.04 7.01
CA ASP A 408 -15.91 22.24 6.13
C ASP A 408 -15.12 23.33 6.85
N GLY A 409 -15.25 23.46 8.17
CA GLY A 409 -14.47 24.36 9.00
C GLY A 409 -12.97 23.99 9.02
N LEU A 410 -12.65 22.72 9.32
CA LEU A 410 -11.26 22.22 9.29
C LEU A 410 -10.65 22.35 7.89
N PHE A 411 -11.39 21.94 6.86
CA PHE A 411 -10.97 22.08 5.46
C PHE A 411 -10.65 23.52 5.11
N THR A 412 -11.58 24.44 5.36
CA THR A 412 -11.42 25.87 4.99
C THR A 412 -10.15 26.45 5.59
N LYS A 413 -9.89 26.18 6.88
CA LYS A 413 -8.68 26.66 7.56
C LYS A 413 -7.40 26.17 6.93
N ILE A 414 -7.32 24.87 6.60
CA ILE A 414 -6.13 24.29 5.98
C ILE A 414 -5.97 24.79 4.54
N ALA A 415 -7.06 24.88 3.78
CA ALA A 415 -7.05 25.36 2.39
C ALA A 415 -6.67 26.85 2.29
N GLU A 416 -7.18 27.70 3.19
CA GLU A 416 -6.82 29.14 3.25
C GLU A 416 -5.35 29.31 3.69
N ARG A 417 -4.85 28.48 4.62
CA ARG A 417 -3.45 28.47 5.01
C ARG A 417 -2.55 28.06 3.85
N LEU A 418 -2.93 27.01 3.10
CA LEU A 418 -2.21 26.58 1.89
C LEU A 418 -2.18 27.70 0.84
N ALA A 419 -3.32 28.35 0.58
CA ALA A 419 -3.39 29.47 -0.37
C ALA A 419 -2.48 30.63 0.06
N LYS A 420 -2.53 31.02 1.34
CA LYS A 420 -1.67 32.06 1.90
C LYS A 420 -0.18 31.72 1.80
N TRP A 421 0.20 30.45 2.07
CA TRP A 421 1.58 29.98 1.93
C TRP A 421 2.07 30.02 0.48
N LEU A 422 1.13 29.92 -0.48
CA LEU A 422 1.38 30.07 -1.91
C LEU A 422 1.31 31.54 -2.39
N ASP A 423 1.17 32.50 -1.48
CA ASP A 423 1.00 33.92 -1.80
C ASP A 423 -0.23 34.21 -2.67
N THR A 424 -1.34 33.53 -2.40
CA THR A 424 -2.62 33.69 -3.10
C THR A 424 -3.80 33.58 -2.13
N GLU A 425 -5.02 33.63 -2.65
CA GLU A 425 -6.26 33.45 -1.89
C GLU A 425 -7.00 32.17 -2.34
N LEU A 426 -7.80 31.60 -1.44
CA LEU A 426 -8.70 30.50 -1.77
C LEU A 426 -9.91 31.05 -2.53
N VAL A 427 -10.02 30.68 -3.80
CA VAL A 427 -11.13 31.11 -4.68
C VAL A 427 -12.24 30.07 -4.65
N ARG A 428 -13.45 30.47 -4.27
CA ARG A 428 -14.64 29.61 -4.32
C ARG A 428 -15.28 29.72 -5.70
N VAL A 429 -15.47 28.59 -6.37
CA VAL A 429 -15.99 28.50 -7.73
C VAL A 429 -17.26 27.65 -7.71
N SER A 430 -18.34 28.12 -8.30
CA SER A 430 -19.52 27.31 -8.62
C SER A 430 -19.37 26.75 -10.04
N LEU A 431 -19.38 25.43 -10.18
CA LEU A 431 -19.34 24.78 -11.50
C LEU A 431 -20.56 25.13 -12.34
N GLU A 432 -21.75 25.16 -11.72
CA GLU A 432 -22.98 25.50 -12.42
C GLU A 432 -22.96 26.96 -12.97
N GLU A 433 -22.45 27.91 -12.17
CA GLU A 433 -22.31 29.28 -12.63
C GLU A 433 -21.27 29.44 -13.75
N VAL A 434 -20.15 28.71 -13.66
CA VAL A 434 -19.12 28.72 -14.70
C VAL A 434 -19.67 28.05 -15.97
N TRP A 435 -20.35 26.90 -15.83
CA TRP A 435 -20.98 26.19 -16.93
C TRP A 435 -21.99 27.08 -17.68
N GLU A 436 -22.90 27.70 -16.96
CA GLU A 436 -23.93 28.53 -17.58
C GLU A 436 -23.36 29.67 -18.42
N ARG A 437 -22.20 30.21 -18.04
CA ARG A 437 -21.53 31.30 -18.78
C ARG A 437 -20.64 30.83 -19.92
N THR A 438 -20.11 29.61 -19.87
CA THR A 438 -19.00 29.18 -20.72
C THR A 438 -19.22 27.80 -21.37
N LYS A 439 -20.40 27.19 -21.20
CA LYS A 439 -20.72 25.89 -21.80
C LYS A 439 -20.47 25.90 -23.31
N PRO A 440 -19.80 24.87 -23.85
CA PRO A 440 -19.37 24.84 -25.26
C PRO A 440 -20.49 24.45 -26.23
N ILE A 441 -21.63 24.07 -25.69
CA ILE A 441 -22.80 23.55 -26.45
C ILE A 441 -24.07 24.29 -26.07
N GLU A 442 -25.05 24.28 -26.98
CA GLU A 442 -26.40 24.75 -26.68
C GLU A 442 -27.19 23.66 -25.96
N THR A 443 -27.37 23.83 -24.66
CA THR A 443 -28.19 22.94 -23.80
C THR A 443 -28.85 23.75 -22.70
N ASP A 444 -30.04 23.32 -22.28
CA ASP A 444 -30.72 23.85 -21.09
C ASP A 444 -30.27 23.12 -19.82
N ASP A 445 -29.51 22.02 -19.93
CA ASP A 445 -29.02 21.27 -18.80
C ASP A 445 -27.87 22.00 -18.09
N GLY A 446 -27.88 21.98 -16.76
CA GLY A 446 -26.74 22.36 -15.94
C GLY A 446 -25.61 21.33 -16.03
N PHE A 447 -24.44 21.68 -15.50
CA PHE A 447 -23.23 20.83 -15.57
C PHE A 447 -23.50 19.38 -15.11
N PHE A 448 -24.04 19.23 -13.90
CA PHE A 448 -24.27 17.90 -13.32
C PHE A 448 -25.33 17.09 -14.06
N ALA A 449 -26.36 17.73 -14.57
CA ALA A 449 -27.40 17.07 -15.35
C ALA A 449 -26.86 16.59 -16.72
N HIS A 450 -26.05 17.42 -17.37
CA HIS A 450 -25.45 17.14 -18.68
C HIS A 450 -24.54 15.90 -18.60
N TYR A 451 -23.62 15.84 -17.64
CA TYR A 451 -22.66 14.74 -17.51
C TYR A 451 -23.14 13.57 -16.64
N ALA A 452 -24.39 13.58 -16.15
CA ALA A 452 -24.89 12.62 -15.15
C ALA A 452 -24.68 11.14 -15.53
N LYS A 453 -24.75 10.79 -16.80
CA LYS A 453 -24.65 9.40 -17.29
C LYS A 453 -23.30 9.07 -17.95
N THR A 454 -22.51 10.07 -18.34
CA THR A 454 -21.31 9.94 -19.17
C THR A 454 -20.37 8.87 -18.68
N PHE A 455 -19.93 9.00 -17.42
CA PHE A 455 -18.96 8.07 -16.84
C PHE A 455 -19.50 6.64 -16.76
N MET A 456 -20.71 6.45 -16.24
CA MET A 456 -21.28 5.11 -16.06
C MET A 456 -21.64 4.42 -17.37
N THR A 457 -22.04 5.16 -18.40
CA THR A 457 -22.25 4.61 -19.75
C THR A 457 -20.96 3.97 -20.28
N ILE A 458 -19.83 4.67 -20.15
CA ILE A 458 -18.52 4.17 -20.59
C ILE A 458 -18.05 3.01 -19.70
N VAL A 459 -18.12 3.16 -18.37
CA VAL A 459 -17.67 2.14 -17.44
C VAL A 459 -18.41 0.83 -17.63
N ARG A 460 -19.73 0.86 -17.72
CA ARG A 460 -20.52 -0.37 -17.94
C ARG A 460 -20.19 -1.06 -19.25
N LYS A 461 -19.98 -0.29 -20.33
CA LYS A 461 -19.56 -0.86 -21.62
C LYS A 461 -18.18 -1.48 -21.53
N ASP A 462 -17.21 -0.79 -20.94
CA ASP A 462 -15.85 -1.27 -20.76
C ASP A 462 -15.80 -2.53 -19.86
N TYR A 463 -16.58 -2.59 -18.77
CA TYR A 463 -16.69 -3.79 -17.91
C TYR A 463 -17.22 -5.00 -18.66
N PHE A 464 -18.25 -4.80 -19.49
CA PHE A 464 -18.79 -5.87 -20.30
C PHE A 464 -17.78 -6.38 -21.31
N ASP A 465 -17.12 -5.49 -22.05
CA ASP A 465 -16.16 -5.85 -23.10
C ASP A 465 -14.90 -6.49 -22.52
N SER A 466 -14.32 -5.91 -21.47
CA SER A 466 -13.12 -6.45 -20.81
C SER A 466 -13.34 -7.81 -20.16
N GLY A 467 -14.54 -8.09 -19.68
CA GLY A 467 -14.90 -9.38 -19.11
C GLY A 467 -15.26 -10.46 -20.14
N ALA A 468 -15.31 -10.15 -21.45
CA ALA A 468 -15.77 -11.09 -22.47
C ALA A 468 -14.91 -12.36 -22.53
N GLN A 469 -13.59 -12.19 -22.61
CA GLN A 469 -12.65 -13.32 -22.68
C GLN A 469 -12.77 -14.25 -21.47
N PHE A 470 -12.89 -13.70 -20.25
CA PHE A 470 -13.08 -14.49 -19.04
C PHE A 470 -14.38 -15.31 -19.09
N ARG A 471 -15.51 -14.69 -19.51
CA ARG A 471 -16.79 -15.40 -19.63
C ARG A 471 -16.73 -16.54 -20.65
N GLU A 472 -16.09 -16.32 -21.80
CA GLU A 472 -15.91 -17.32 -22.84
C GLU A 472 -14.98 -18.47 -22.39
N ASP A 473 -13.83 -18.17 -21.79
CA ASP A 473 -12.87 -19.16 -21.33
C ASP A 473 -13.46 -20.02 -20.20
N TYR A 474 -14.20 -19.39 -19.28
CA TYR A 474 -14.88 -20.09 -18.21
C TYR A 474 -15.95 -21.04 -18.74
N HIS A 475 -16.81 -20.56 -19.66
CA HIS A 475 -17.83 -21.38 -20.30
C HIS A 475 -17.21 -22.55 -21.07
N ARG A 476 -16.14 -22.30 -21.81
CA ARG A 476 -15.42 -23.36 -22.57
C ARG A 476 -14.85 -24.46 -21.66
N LYS A 477 -14.35 -24.08 -20.49
CA LYS A 477 -13.72 -25.03 -19.55
C LYS A 477 -14.74 -25.77 -18.68
N PHE A 478 -15.79 -25.07 -18.22
CA PHE A 478 -16.70 -25.59 -17.21
C PHE A 478 -18.14 -25.80 -17.68
N ASP A 479 -18.46 -25.48 -18.94
CA ASP A 479 -19.79 -25.55 -19.54
C ASP A 479 -20.88 -24.81 -18.72
N SER A 480 -20.49 -23.73 -18.08
CA SER A 480 -21.35 -22.91 -17.20
C SER A 480 -20.89 -21.46 -17.19
N ALA A 481 -21.78 -20.56 -16.73
CA ALA A 481 -21.40 -19.18 -16.47
C ALA A 481 -20.62 -19.09 -15.14
N PRO A 482 -19.61 -18.18 -15.04
CA PRO A 482 -18.91 -17.96 -13.78
C PRO A 482 -19.86 -17.34 -12.73
N PHE A 483 -19.71 -17.76 -11.47
CA PHE A 483 -20.33 -17.03 -10.37
C PHE A 483 -19.64 -15.67 -10.21
N VAL A 484 -20.44 -14.62 -10.13
CA VAL A 484 -19.96 -13.26 -9.85
C VAL A 484 -20.94 -12.55 -8.91
N ALA A 485 -20.43 -11.61 -8.14
CA ALA A 485 -21.22 -10.79 -7.24
C ALA A 485 -22.29 -9.98 -8.00
N GLN A 486 -23.31 -9.56 -7.27
CA GLN A 486 -24.45 -8.81 -7.81
C GLN A 486 -24.00 -7.52 -8.51
N THR A 487 -23.03 -6.84 -7.94
CA THR A 487 -22.41 -5.64 -8.49
C THR A 487 -21.78 -5.87 -9.85
N THR A 488 -20.97 -6.94 -9.98
CA THR A 488 -20.36 -7.32 -11.25
C THR A 488 -21.41 -7.68 -12.30
N ARG A 489 -22.49 -8.36 -11.91
CA ARG A 489 -23.63 -8.63 -12.82
C ARG A 489 -24.26 -7.34 -13.34
N TYR A 490 -24.45 -6.35 -12.46
CA TYR A 490 -24.98 -5.05 -12.85
C TYR A 490 -24.05 -4.34 -13.85
N LEU A 491 -22.74 -4.30 -13.57
CA LEU A 491 -21.74 -3.70 -14.47
C LEU A 491 -21.66 -4.44 -15.81
N TRP A 492 -21.72 -5.77 -15.81
CA TRP A 492 -21.77 -6.58 -17.04
C TRP A 492 -23.09 -6.45 -17.81
N GLY A 493 -24.12 -5.91 -17.20
CA GLY A 493 -25.33 -5.47 -17.92
C GLY A 493 -25.05 -4.36 -18.94
N GLY A 494 -23.85 -3.79 -18.96
CA GLY A 494 -23.36 -2.83 -19.97
C GLY A 494 -23.33 -3.34 -21.41
N GLY A 495 -23.47 -4.67 -21.65
CA GLY A 495 -23.71 -5.21 -23.00
C GLY A 495 -24.97 -4.69 -23.67
N SER A 496 -25.91 -4.14 -22.89
CA SER A 496 -27.11 -3.48 -23.41
C SER A 496 -26.94 -1.98 -23.67
N VAL A 497 -25.77 -1.38 -23.42
CA VAL A 497 -25.49 0.02 -23.76
C VAL A 497 -25.44 0.17 -25.27
N PRO A 498 -26.35 0.98 -25.90
CA PRO A 498 -26.33 1.23 -27.31
C PRO A 498 -25.01 1.84 -27.77
N HIS A 499 -24.58 1.50 -28.98
CA HIS A 499 -23.29 1.94 -29.48
C HIS A 499 -23.20 3.46 -29.69
N ASP A 500 -24.30 4.05 -30.11
CA ASP A 500 -24.46 5.50 -30.30
C ASP A 500 -24.42 6.25 -28.98
N GLU A 501 -25.06 5.75 -27.92
CA GLU A 501 -24.96 6.31 -26.57
C GLU A 501 -23.51 6.25 -26.03
N PHE A 502 -22.81 5.13 -26.28
CA PHE A 502 -21.43 4.99 -25.90
C PHE A 502 -20.51 6.00 -26.63
N LEU A 503 -20.72 6.19 -27.94
CA LEU A 503 -19.97 7.18 -28.72
C LEU A 503 -20.25 8.60 -28.26
N ALA A 504 -21.52 8.93 -27.98
CA ALA A 504 -21.89 10.23 -27.42
C ALA A 504 -21.19 10.50 -26.10
N ALA A 505 -21.18 9.52 -25.18
CA ALA A 505 -20.47 9.66 -23.91
C ALA A 505 -18.95 9.86 -24.07
N LEU A 506 -18.32 9.28 -25.09
CA LEU A 506 -16.90 9.53 -25.40
C LEU A 506 -16.65 10.96 -25.92
N GLU A 507 -17.58 11.54 -26.67
CA GLU A 507 -17.48 12.94 -27.08
C GLU A 507 -17.71 13.88 -25.88
N GLU A 508 -18.66 13.59 -25.01
CA GLU A 508 -18.87 14.31 -23.74
C GLU A 508 -17.59 14.33 -22.86
N VAL A 509 -16.81 13.22 -22.82
CA VAL A 509 -15.52 13.19 -22.13
C VAL A 509 -14.52 14.20 -22.73
N LYS A 510 -14.44 14.32 -24.04
CA LYS A 510 -13.55 15.29 -24.70
C LYS A 510 -14.00 16.71 -24.40
N GLU A 511 -15.28 16.97 -24.52
CA GLU A 511 -15.90 18.25 -24.23
C GLU A 511 -15.64 18.67 -22.77
N HIS A 512 -15.91 17.77 -21.81
CA HIS A 512 -15.57 18.02 -20.40
C HIS A 512 -14.11 18.38 -20.21
N ASN A 513 -13.19 17.63 -20.82
CA ASN A 513 -11.75 17.82 -20.62
C ASN A 513 -11.27 19.17 -21.17
N GLU A 514 -11.76 19.57 -22.32
CA GLU A 514 -11.45 20.87 -22.91
C GLU A 514 -12.05 22.01 -22.08
N TRP A 515 -13.34 21.89 -21.74
CA TRP A 515 -14.05 22.89 -20.96
C TRP A 515 -13.42 23.06 -19.55
N PHE A 516 -13.22 21.95 -18.85
CA PHE A 516 -12.71 21.98 -17.48
C PHE A 516 -11.29 22.52 -17.39
N SER A 517 -10.42 22.14 -18.33
CA SER A 517 -9.05 22.64 -18.40
C SER A 517 -9.01 24.13 -18.67
N ASN A 518 -9.88 24.63 -19.55
CA ASN A 518 -9.90 26.04 -19.93
C ASN A 518 -10.49 26.96 -18.84
N ASN A 519 -11.42 26.45 -18.03
CA ASN A 519 -12.17 27.27 -17.07
C ASN A 519 -11.76 27.06 -15.60
N ASN A 520 -11.22 25.88 -15.23
CA ASN A 520 -11.01 25.50 -13.84
C ASN A 520 -9.57 25.08 -13.51
N ILE A 521 -8.97 24.14 -14.23
CA ILE A 521 -7.66 23.57 -13.96
C ILE A 521 -6.66 23.92 -15.06
N SER A 522 -6.01 25.07 -14.92
CA SER A 522 -4.83 25.43 -15.72
C SER A 522 -3.54 24.91 -15.07
N GLU A 523 -2.41 25.01 -15.79
CA GLU A 523 -1.09 24.62 -15.28
C GLU A 523 -0.67 25.30 -13.96
N ASP A 524 -1.23 26.47 -13.68
CA ASP A 524 -0.96 27.28 -12.48
C ASP A 524 -2.02 27.10 -11.39
N THR A 525 -2.97 26.18 -11.55
CA THR A 525 -4.11 26.02 -10.65
C THR A 525 -4.08 24.67 -9.94
N ILE A 526 -4.33 24.66 -8.64
CA ILE A 526 -4.73 23.48 -7.90
C ILE A 526 -6.16 23.62 -7.39
N MET A 527 -6.93 22.55 -7.48
CA MET A 527 -8.25 22.44 -6.91
C MET A 527 -8.18 21.63 -5.61
N VAL A 528 -8.78 22.14 -4.55
CA VAL A 528 -8.82 21.51 -3.22
C VAL A 528 -10.26 21.29 -2.78
N ILE A 529 -10.54 20.10 -2.22
CA ILE A 529 -11.90 19.69 -1.86
C ILE A 529 -11.88 18.90 -0.54
N PRO A 530 -12.85 19.12 0.38
CA PRO A 530 -12.97 18.31 1.60
C PRO A 530 -13.42 16.88 1.29
N ARG A 531 -12.82 15.90 2.00
CA ARG A 531 -13.23 14.49 1.90
C ARG A 531 -13.21 13.84 3.28
N PHE A 532 -14.23 13.03 3.56
CA PHE A 532 -14.32 12.18 4.75
C PHE A 532 -15.22 10.98 4.49
N SER A 533 -15.21 10.01 5.38
CA SER A 533 -16.15 8.88 5.38
C SER A 533 -16.50 8.51 6.83
N LEU A 534 -17.80 8.42 7.11
CA LEU A 534 -18.36 7.97 8.37
C LEU A 534 -19.33 6.78 8.21
N ASP A 535 -19.46 6.28 6.99
CA ASP A 535 -20.37 5.17 6.70
C ASP A 535 -19.91 3.90 7.40
N ARG A 536 -20.87 3.07 7.80
CA ARG A 536 -20.63 1.83 8.51
C ARG A 536 -20.52 0.64 7.56
N ARG A 537 -19.65 -0.33 7.87
CA ARG A 537 -19.44 -1.55 7.07
C ARG A 537 -20.64 -2.51 7.09
N ASP A 538 -21.43 -2.49 8.16
CA ASP A 538 -22.59 -3.35 8.38
C ASP A 538 -23.91 -2.69 7.93
N GLU A 539 -23.84 -1.48 7.39
CA GLU A 539 -25.01 -0.79 6.86
C GLU A 539 -25.55 -1.50 5.61
N TYR A 540 -26.85 -1.78 5.61
CA TYR A 540 -27.49 -2.38 4.45
C TYR A 540 -27.68 -1.32 3.36
N LEU A 541 -27.07 -1.56 2.22
CA LEU A 541 -27.26 -0.72 1.04
C LEU A 541 -28.31 -1.33 0.10
N PRO A 542 -29.12 -0.50 -0.58
CA PRO A 542 -30.09 -0.99 -1.56
C PRO A 542 -29.38 -1.74 -2.70
N ASP A 543 -30.20 -2.52 -3.43
CA ASP A 543 -29.72 -3.25 -4.61
C ASP A 543 -28.91 -2.36 -5.56
N PRO A 544 -27.85 -2.88 -6.22
CA PRO A 544 -26.96 -2.08 -7.06
C PRO A 544 -27.68 -1.22 -8.11
N TRP A 545 -28.73 -1.73 -8.70
CA TRP A 545 -29.54 -0.97 -9.69
C TRP A 545 -30.48 0.08 -9.09
N LYS A 546 -30.64 0.11 -7.77
CA LYS A 546 -31.38 1.13 -7.03
C LYS A 546 -30.46 2.12 -6.33
N ARG A 547 -29.16 1.79 -6.28
CA ARG A 547 -28.17 2.73 -5.78
C ARG A 547 -28.01 3.82 -6.82
N GLU A 548 -28.10 5.06 -6.42
CA GLU A 548 -27.68 6.21 -7.23
C GLU A 548 -26.15 6.20 -7.35
N TRP A 549 -25.62 5.14 -7.95
CA TRP A 549 -24.21 4.93 -8.07
C TRP A 549 -23.65 5.91 -9.07
N MET A 550 -22.66 6.63 -8.59
CA MET A 550 -21.88 7.54 -9.38
C MET A 550 -22.73 8.60 -10.06
N VAL A 551 -23.60 9.22 -9.27
CA VAL A 551 -23.89 10.63 -9.50
C VAL A 551 -22.54 11.32 -9.63
N TRP A 552 -22.44 12.25 -10.55
CA TRP A 552 -21.19 12.98 -10.76
C TRP A 552 -20.61 13.47 -9.43
N ASP A 553 -19.41 13.02 -9.08
CA ASP A 553 -18.69 13.45 -7.88
C ASP A 553 -17.33 14.07 -8.23
N SER A 554 -16.66 14.61 -7.22
CA SER A 554 -15.38 15.30 -7.40
C SER A 554 -14.25 14.43 -7.93
N ASN A 555 -14.31 13.10 -7.73
CA ASN A 555 -13.32 12.16 -8.25
C ASN A 555 -13.35 12.07 -9.77
N LEU A 556 -14.53 12.29 -10.38
CA LEU A 556 -14.72 12.11 -11.81
C LEU A 556 -13.95 13.13 -12.65
N HIS A 557 -13.72 14.34 -12.15
CA HIS A 557 -12.87 15.30 -12.83
C HIS A 557 -11.46 14.75 -13.09
N ALA A 558 -10.84 14.14 -12.06
CA ALA A 558 -9.52 13.53 -12.22
C ALA A 558 -9.57 12.24 -13.04
N SER A 559 -10.65 11.46 -12.94
CA SER A 559 -10.84 10.21 -13.69
C SER A 559 -10.97 10.48 -15.18
N ILE A 560 -11.91 11.32 -15.56
CA ILE A 560 -12.23 11.67 -16.95
C ILE A 560 -11.14 12.57 -17.53
N GLY A 561 -10.69 13.59 -16.75
CA GLY A 561 -9.68 14.55 -17.17
C GLY A 561 -8.26 14.00 -17.20
N GLY A 562 -8.02 12.84 -16.60
CA GLY A 562 -6.68 12.29 -16.49
C GLY A 562 -5.74 13.12 -15.62
N PHE A 563 -6.28 13.89 -14.70
CA PHE A 563 -5.51 14.73 -13.79
C PHE A 563 -4.89 13.94 -12.64
N PRO A 564 -3.71 14.34 -12.13
CA PRO A 564 -3.18 13.80 -10.89
C PRO A 564 -4.05 14.24 -9.71
N ASN A 565 -4.27 13.33 -8.77
CA ASN A 565 -5.09 13.62 -7.61
C ASN A 565 -4.53 12.95 -6.35
N LEU A 566 -4.29 13.77 -5.32
CA LEU A 566 -3.79 13.36 -4.02
C LEU A 566 -4.92 13.44 -2.99
N MET A 567 -5.13 12.36 -2.24
CA MET A 567 -5.88 12.37 -0.99
C MET A 567 -4.89 12.44 0.16
N MET A 568 -4.92 13.53 0.92
CA MET A 568 -4.03 13.74 2.06
C MET A 568 -4.84 13.97 3.33
N PRO A 569 -4.73 13.10 4.35
CA PRO A 569 -5.32 13.36 5.65
C PRO A 569 -4.77 14.66 6.25
N ILE A 570 -5.65 15.50 6.79
CA ILE A 570 -5.32 16.82 7.33
C ILE A 570 -5.71 16.99 8.80
N GLY A 571 -6.28 15.96 9.41
CA GLY A 571 -6.72 15.95 10.79
C GLY A 571 -7.73 14.86 11.05
N GLN A 572 -8.29 14.87 12.24
CA GLN A 572 -9.36 13.97 12.68
C GLN A 572 -10.37 14.73 13.53
N LEU A 573 -11.63 14.35 13.41
CA LEU A 573 -12.75 14.97 14.12
C LEU A 573 -13.48 13.94 14.97
N PRO A 574 -14.07 14.37 16.10
CA PRO A 574 -14.82 13.47 16.96
C PRO A 574 -16.21 13.14 16.39
N PHE A 575 -16.73 11.97 16.76
CA PHE A 575 -18.12 11.57 16.55
C PHE A 575 -18.58 10.60 17.63
N GLU A 576 -19.87 10.57 17.91
CA GLU A 576 -20.47 9.59 18.84
C GLU A 576 -20.71 8.28 18.09
N SER A 577 -19.98 7.23 18.50
CA SER A 577 -20.14 5.91 17.90
C SER A 577 -21.33 5.17 18.50
N GLU A 578 -22.25 4.73 17.65
CA GLU A 578 -23.34 3.83 18.05
C GLU A 578 -22.86 2.43 18.47
N VAL A 579 -21.70 2.01 17.97
CA VAL A 579 -21.13 0.68 18.22
C VAL A 579 -20.38 0.64 19.53
N SER A 580 -19.43 1.56 19.74
CA SER A 580 -18.63 1.60 20.97
C SER A 580 -19.32 2.33 22.12
N GLN A 581 -20.43 3.05 21.87
CA GLN A 581 -21.17 3.88 22.82
C GLN A 581 -20.29 4.93 23.51
N ARG A 582 -19.34 5.48 22.76
CA ARG A 582 -18.41 6.53 23.22
C ARG A 582 -17.96 7.41 22.07
N GLN A 583 -17.32 8.51 22.41
CA GLN A 583 -16.68 9.36 21.43
C GLN A 583 -15.49 8.64 20.77
N GLU A 584 -15.49 8.62 19.46
CA GLU A 584 -14.44 8.12 18.58
C GLU A 584 -14.00 9.24 17.64
N VAL A 585 -12.94 9.00 16.86
CA VAL A 585 -12.46 9.96 15.88
C VAL A 585 -12.44 9.38 14.48
N PHE A 586 -12.72 10.21 13.47
CA PHE A 586 -12.61 9.85 12.07
C PHE A 586 -11.66 10.79 11.32
N PRO A 587 -10.91 10.29 10.32
CA PRO A 587 -10.00 11.11 9.56
C PRO A 587 -10.73 12.02 8.57
N VAL A 588 -10.21 13.24 8.42
CA VAL A 588 -10.61 14.20 7.37
C VAL A 588 -9.45 14.37 6.41
N ALA A 589 -9.74 14.37 5.12
CA ALA A 589 -8.75 14.51 4.06
C ALA A 589 -9.00 15.75 3.19
N LEU A 590 -7.91 16.25 2.64
CA LEU A 590 -7.87 17.23 1.55
C LEU A 590 -7.61 16.48 0.25
N ALA A 591 -8.55 16.56 -0.70
CA ALA A 591 -8.32 16.13 -2.08
C ALA A 591 -7.67 17.27 -2.84
N ILE A 592 -6.54 17.01 -3.50
CA ILE A 592 -5.78 18.01 -4.26
C ILE A 592 -5.63 17.51 -5.70
N THR A 593 -6.20 18.26 -6.64
CA THR A 593 -6.11 18.00 -8.08
C THR A 593 -5.31 19.10 -8.75
N GLY A 594 -4.34 18.72 -9.57
CA GLY A 594 -3.60 19.67 -10.42
C GLY A 594 -3.75 19.38 -11.90
N ALA A 595 -3.10 20.15 -12.75
CA ALA A 595 -3.04 19.91 -14.18
C ALA A 595 -2.25 18.62 -14.49
N ARG A 596 -2.47 18.03 -15.67
CA ARG A 596 -1.69 16.87 -16.12
C ARG A 596 -0.19 17.20 -16.12
N GLY A 597 0.64 16.30 -15.62
CA GLY A 597 2.08 16.49 -15.54
C GLY A 597 2.56 17.27 -14.31
N THR A 598 1.67 17.55 -13.33
CA THR A 598 2.07 18.16 -12.05
C THR A 598 2.19 17.13 -10.91
N ASP A 599 2.43 15.87 -11.24
CA ASP A 599 2.40 14.73 -10.32
C ASP A 599 3.37 14.91 -9.14
N LEU A 600 4.65 15.07 -9.44
CA LEU A 600 5.69 15.23 -8.43
C LEU A 600 5.66 16.62 -7.79
N SER A 601 5.28 17.63 -8.56
CA SER A 601 5.09 19.02 -8.07
C SER A 601 4.07 19.07 -6.95
N ILE A 602 2.91 18.43 -7.11
CA ILE A 602 1.85 18.39 -6.07
C ILE A 602 2.34 17.66 -4.83
N LEU A 603 2.95 16.49 -4.99
CA LEU A 603 3.43 15.69 -3.87
C LEU A 603 4.50 16.43 -3.06
N ARG A 604 5.43 17.09 -3.74
CA ARG A 604 6.47 17.89 -3.10
C ARG A 604 5.89 19.14 -2.42
N LEU A 605 5.02 19.86 -3.12
CA LEU A 605 4.35 21.04 -2.59
C LEU A 605 3.61 20.73 -1.29
N VAL A 606 2.84 19.64 -1.27
CA VAL A 606 2.07 19.25 -0.09
C VAL A 606 2.99 18.76 1.03
N HIS A 607 4.07 18.03 0.71
CA HIS A 607 5.08 17.66 1.70
C HIS A 607 5.66 18.90 2.39
N ASP A 608 6.13 19.89 1.61
CA ASP A 608 6.75 21.10 2.12
C ASP A 608 5.76 21.93 2.95
N PHE A 609 4.53 22.09 2.45
CA PHE A 609 3.46 22.78 3.20
C PHE A 609 3.16 22.11 4.54
N LEU A 610 3.00 20.78 4.56
CA LEU A 610 2.69 20.06 5.80
C LEU A 610 3.87 20.05 6.78
N ALA A 611 5.09 20.01 6.28
CA ALA A 611 6.29 20.10 7.13
C ALA A 611 6.41 21.44 7.85
N GLU A 612 5.94 22.53 7.20
CA GLU A 612 6.01 23.89 7.75
C GLU A 612 4.74 24.27 8.54
N HIS A 613 3.56 23.83 8.11
CA HIS A 613 2.27 24.38 8.54
C HIS A 613 1.19 23.32 8.82
N GLY A 614 1.45 22.06 8.57
CA GLY A 614 0.45 21.00 8.70
C GLY A 614 0.45 20.33 10.07
N PRO A 615 -0.52 19.43 10.30
CA PRO A 615 -0.55 18.61 11.51
C PRO A 615 0.62 17.61 11.56
N ALA A 616 0.91 16.94 10.45
CA ALA A 616 2.05 16.04 10.26
C ALA A 616 2.17 15.66 8.77
N THR A 617 3.36 15.24 8.33
CA THR A 617 3.61 14.70 6.98
C THR A 617 3.14 13.26 6.81
N GLY A 618 2.81 12.58 7.90
CA GLY A 618 2.39 11.19 7.93
C GLY A 618 1.35 10.88 9.00
N VAL A 619 0.79 9.68 8.91
CA VAL A 619 -0.27 9.18 9.79
C VAL A 619 0.17 7.93 10.55
N GLN A 620 -0.50 7.65 11.67
CA GLN A 620 -0.27 6.46 12.49
C GLN A 620 -1.12 5.27 12.03
N VAL A 621 -0.73 4.07 12.45
CA VAL A 621 -1.54 2.85 12.33
C VAL A 621 -2.53 2.74 13.50
N GLY A 622 -3.60 1.95 13.30
CA GLY A 622 -4.58 1.65 14.34
C GLY A 622 -5.79 2.58 14.35
N ARG A 623 -6.37 2.78 15.53
CA ARG A 623 -7.68 3.46 15.70
C ARG A 623 -7.69 4.92 15.29
N SER A 624 -6.61 5.64 15.49
CA SER A 624 -6.47 7.06 15.20
C SER A 624 -5.42 7.29 14.12
N ALA A 625 -5.67 8.20 13.19
CA ALA A 625 -4.72 8.58 12.16
C ALA A 625 -3.62 9.52 12.71
N TYR A 626 -3.95 10.26 13.75
CA TYR A 626 -3.06 11.20 14.45
C TYR A 626 -3.07 10.92 15.97
N PRO A 627 -2.10 11.43 16.73
CA PRO A 627 -2.14 11.40 18.19
C PRO A 627 -3.42 12.00 18.77
N GLU A 628 -3.81 11.57 19.98
CA GLU A 628 -5.07 12.01 20.61
C GLU A 628 -5.10 13.52 20.88
N ASP A 629 -3.97 14.14 21.13
CA ASP A 629 -3.81 15.60 21.30
C ASP A 629 -3.96 16.40 20.00
N MET A 630 -4.10 15.73 18.86
CA MET A 630 -4.38 16.31 17.54
C MET A 630 -5.84 16.09 17.08
N VAL A 631 -6.77 15.96 18.00
CA VAL A 631 -8.22 15.97 17.71
C VAL A 631 -8.68 17.43 17.71
N PHE A 632 -9.30 17.86 16.63
CA PHE A 632 -9.86 19.20 16.53
C PHE A 632 -11.29 19.21 17.07
N ASP A 633 -11.53 19.84 18.21
CA ASP A 633 -12.87 20.08 18.75
C ASP A 633 -13.46 21.39 18.17
N GLU A 634 -14.81 21.47 18.06
CA GLU A 634 -15.49 22.68 17.52
C GLU A 634 -15.09 23.99 18.24
N GLY A 635 -14.80 23.91 19.55
CA GLY A 635 -14.33 25.05 20.35
C GLY A 635 -12.87 25.40 20.13
N GLU A 636 -11.97 24.44 19.93
CA GLU A 636 -10.52 24.60 19.79
C GLU A 636 -10.12 24.94 18.35
N ILE A 637 -10.96 24.60 17.37
CA ILE A 637 -10.78 25.00 15.99
C ILE A 637 -10.55 26.54 15.90
N ILE A 638 -10.92 27.31 16.88
CA ILE A 638 -10.79 28.78 16.91
C ILE A 638 -9.49 29.24 17.61
N GLU A 639 -8.92 28.51 18.58
CA GLU A 639 -7.79 28.99 19.39
C GLU A 639 -6.44 28.36 19.09
N ASP A 640 -6.32 27.05 18.83
CA ASP A 640 -5.04 26.37 18.69
C ASP A 640 -4.32 26.60 17.34
N ILE A 641 -5.05 26.96 16.31
CA ILE A 641 -4.41 27.43 15.07
C ILE A 641 -3.72 28.82 15.28
N ARG A 642 -4.03 29.53 16.34
CA ARG A 642 -3.30 30.73 16.75
C ARG A 642 -1.99 30.46 17.50
N MET A 643 -1.78 29.25 17.99
CA MET A 643 -0.63 28.89 18.84
C MET A 643 0.56 28.30 18.08
N LEU A 644 0.47 28.06 16.77
CA LEU A 644 1.66 27.80 15.98
C LEU A 644 2.35 29.13 15.70
N PRO A 645 3.58 29.35 16.15
CA PRO A 645 4.21 30.63 16.09
C PRO A 645 4.39 31.09 14.65
N LEU A 646 3.69 32.18 14.31
CA LEU A 646 4.03 33.03 13.17
C LEU A 646 5.24 33.89 13.59
N ASP A 647 6.36 33.24 13.86
CA ASP A 647 7.58 34.00 14.13
C ASP A 647 8.27 34.32 12.80
N HIS A 648 7.88 35.48 12.30
CA HIS A 648 8.63 36.20 11.30
C HIS A 648 9.52 37.19 12.04
N SER A 649 10.77 36.87 12.21
CA SER A 649 11.83 37.85 12.46
C SER A 649 12.96 37.67 11.45
N PRO A 650 13.52 38.80 10.93
CA PRO A 650 13.97 39.02 9.57
C PRO A 650 15.26 38.35 9.18
#